data_84f3d17a7d6f41e1ef9d4da709c798f2
#
_entry.id   84f3d17a7d6f41e1ef9d4da709c798f2
#
_cell.length_a   1.000
_cell.length_b   1.000
_cell.length_c   1.000
_cell.angle_alpha   90.00
_cell.angle_beta   90.00
_cell.angle_gamma   90.00
#
_symmetry.space_group_name_H-M   'P 1'
#
loop_
_entity.id
_entity.type
_entity.pdbx_description
1 polymer ?
#
loop_
_entity_poly.entity_id
_entity_poly.type
_entity_poly.pdbx_seq_one_letter_code
_entity_poly.pdbx_strand_id
1 'polypeptide(L)'
;MNGLFLTAAFVVALAATGAAAVDIRGDAADFLSVSRSGVVERLTFSAPVFEINGASVTAALERIERVRGPRRLANSVEESVWTGSLRDFPSARLAVTVRSSDLTPVVRFKYGLSSAPGTSFRLTKKAKRDALVYGTCDVSGWGVARTEMRFNEYDALSHAYRLSEHGMTSRAFENRIAFAGPMVRVVGETSAALLAYESGSQAPLTFLEFVTAPEQTLTLRAVKGNYPANRAVTDENRFETIWFQAAIVKGGTSELAAAYRDFQLKYCTLNAGSRKPYVFYNTWAAQERDKWWGKSGDYMRLMNEKRILEDVDIAHELGVDVFVVDVSWFRQTGDWIVDEKRFPRGLGVVRERLRRHGMKMGLWFDPTEAAKISGMMARNRRSVMSFNGVESPEHSVWSTPGSQKICVVSPYWRDFADRLIEIAKELDVVYFKWDGISQFGCDSPDHEHGDSSTTDADRHDCYSFEQVRYLSKIVDRICDAIPGAIVDFDVTEGGRCFGLAFLSSGKYFATNNGPYYSNLDVPYDWATASVWSNVLVHPGPARAWICRASLDYDRWIPSVLFLCHFLPDAPRESELINLGSLMLGPSGVWGNLQTVPPEGRRLFGEALGAYKKVRDDVTSASPVRVGRIGASPEIHEKIAANGNGLVVVFANEAGDQVYVTEHAVSPVLWQSENIVVERDAQGCAILRCRFDRPSAAIVIFAKEESL
;
A
#
# COMPACT_ATOMS: atom_id res chain seq x y z
N MET A 1 21.42 42.25 36.75
CA MET A 1 22.11 41.82 35.49
C MET A 1 21.25 40.74 34.89
N ASN A 2 20.40 41.15 33.95
CA ASN A 2 19.50 40.24 33.26
C ASN A 2 20.21 39.64 32.04
N GLY A 3 20.59 38.39 32.13
CA GLY A 3 21.11 37.66 31.00
C GLY A 3 20.00 37.25 30.07
N LEU A 4 19.88 37.90 28.94
CA LEU A 4 19.09 37.43 27.81
C LEU A 4 19.79 36.16 27.22
N PHE A 5 19.19 35.02 27.45
CA PHE A 5 19.52 33.81 26.67
C PHE A 5 18.85 33.92 25.29
N LEU A 6 19.63 34.25 24.31
CA LEU A 6 19.22 34.09 22.90
C LEU A 6 19.20 32.58 22.61
N THR A 7 18.02 32.02 22.50
CA THR A 7 17.80 30.71 21.86
C THR A 7 18.13 30.87 20.37
N ALA A 8 19.26 30.32 19.94
CA ALA A 8 19.63 30.31 18.53
C ALA A 8 18.70 29.37 17.77
N ALA A 9 17.71 29.93 17.10
CA ALA A 9 16.91 29.24 16.12
C ALA A 9 17.78 29.01 14.88
N PHE A 10 18.14 27.77 14.61
CA PHE A 10 18.74 27.42 13.33
C PHE A 10 17.64 27.26 12.27
N VAL A 11 17.44 28.33 11.50
CA VAL A 11 16.61 28.30 10.31
C VAL A 11 17.43 27.68 9.19
N VAL A 12 17.13 26.46 8.82
CA VAL A 12 17.61 25.87 7.56
C VAL A 12 16.65 26.32 6.45
N ALA A 13 16.87 27.49 5.87
CA ALA A 13 16.19 27.90 4.66
C ALA A 13 16.74 27.09 3.48
N LEU A 14 16.03 26.06 3.07
CA LEU A 14 16.18 25.45 1.74
C LEU A 14 15.47 26.35 0.73
N ALA A 15 16.21 27.24 0.12
CA ALA A 15 15.70 28.14 -0.91
C ALA A 15 15.75 27.46 -2.27
N ALA A 16 14.67 26.72 -2.61
CA ALA A 16 14.29 26.39 -3.96
C ALA A 16 12.77 26.55 -4.08
N THR A 17 12.34 27.12 -5.20
CA THR A 17 10.94 27.45 -5.47
C THR A 17 10.09 26.18 -5.50
N GLY A 18 9.42 25.88 -4.39
CA GLY A 18 8.48 24.76 -4.29
C GLY A 18 8.66 23.79 -3.12
N ALA A 19 9.82 23.73 -2.47
CA ALA A 19 10.08 22.85 -1.34
C ALA A 19 9.31 23.24 -0.06
N ALA A 20 8.95 22.26 0.76
CA ALA A 20 8.55 22.50 2.12
C ALA A 20 9.78 22.72 3.01
N ALA A 21 9.79 23.79 3.79
CA ALA A 21 10.80 24.03 4.81
C ALA A 21 10.38 23.41 6.14
N VAL A 22 11.32 22.78 6.84
CA VAL A 22 11.11 22.21 8.17
C VAL A 22 11.97 22.97 9.16
N ASP A 23 11.34 23.50 10.19
CA ASP A 23 11.98 24.16 11.30
C ASP A 23 11.76 23.35 12.58
N ILE A 24 12.83 23.06 13.32
CA ILE A 24 12.80 22.30 14.57
C ILE A 24 13.36 23.20 15.66
N ARG A 25 12.48 23.68 16.57
CA ARG A 25 12.86 24.57 17.67
C ARG A 25 13.05 23.85 19.00
N GLY A 26 12.39 22.71 19.17
CA GLY A 26 12.46 21.89 20.36
C GLY A 26 11.66 22.44 21.56
N ASP A 27 10.87 23.50 21.39
CA ASP A 27 10.01 24.02 22.43
C ASP A 27 8.74 23.17 22.60
N ALA A 28 8.12 23.20 23.76
CA ALA A 28 6.97 22.36 24.05
C ALA A 28 5.78 22.59 23.09
N ALA A 29 5.48 23.86 22.79
CA ALA A 29 4.33 24.23 21.95
C ALA A 29 4.66 24.36 20.45
N ASP A 30 5.87 24.82 20.13
CA ASP A 30 6.34 25.06 18.74
C ASP A 30 7.60 24.21 18.51
N PHE A 31 7.40 22.87 18.47
CA PHE A 31 8.51 21.92 18.42
C PHE A 31 9.03 21.73 17.00
N LEU A 32 8.11 21.48 16.07
CA LEU A 32 8.40 21.26 14.67
C LEU A 32 7.38 22.01 13.81
N SER A 33 7.84 22.78 12.85
CA SER A 33 6.94 23.42 11.90
C SER A 33 7.29 23.07 10.46
N VAL A 34 6.26 22.93 9.63
CA VAL A 34 6.34 22.74 8.19
C VAL A 34 5.72 23.95 7.52
N SER A 35 6.47 24.59 6.63
CA SER A 35 6.03 25.76 5.87
C SER A 35 6.44 25.61 4.40
N ARG A 36 5.90 26.47 3.53
CA ARG A 36 6.26 26.51 2.11
C ARG A 36 6.38 27.94 1.64
N SER A 37 7.36 28.21 0.79
CA SER A 37 7.53 29.52 0.17
C SER A 37 6.29 29.93 -0.62
N GLY A 38 5.80 31.16 -0.38
CA GLY A 38 4.61 31.71 -1.04
C GLY A 38 3.27 31.20 -0.47
N VAL A 39 3.29 30.48 0.65
CA VAL A 39 2.11 30.10 1.45
C VAL A 39 2.22 30.77 2.81
N VAL A 40 1.15 31.42 3.25
CA VAL A 40 1.12 32.11 4.54
C VAL A 40 0.92 31.15 5.70
N GLU A 41 0.09 30.14 5.49
CA GLU A 41 -0.23 29.13 6.47
C GLU A 41 0.95 28.17 6.67
N ARG A 42 1.07 27.65 7.89
CA ARG A 42 2.04 26.64 8.27
C ARG A 42 1.41 25.59 9.16
N LEU A 43 2.00 24.42 9.21
CA LEU A 43 1.66 23.37 10.16
C LEU A 43 2.68 23.40 11.30
N THR A 44 2.21 23.63 12.52
CA THR A 44 3.05 23.65 13.71
C THR A 44 2.62 22.53 14.64
N PHE A 45 3.59 21.73 15.07
CA PHE A 45 3.40 20.58 15.93
C PHE A 45 4.03 20.85 17.31
N SER A 46 3.30 20.51 18.39
CA SER A 46 3.86 20.46 19.72
C SER A 46 4.89 19.33 19.86
N ALA A 47 5.73 19.41 20.89
CA ALA A 47 6.63 18.32 21.25
C ALA A 47 5.82 17.04 21.58
N PRO A 48 6.35 15.85 21.24
CA PRO A 48 5.74 14.60 21.65
C PRO A 48 5.79 14.43 23.16
N VAL A 49 4.82 13.69 23.72
CA VAL A 49 4.75 13.37 25.15
C VAL A 49 4.87 11.88 25.34
N PHE A 50 5.78 11.46 26.19
CA PHE A 50 6.03 10.06 26.51
C PHE A 50 5.75 9.78 27.99
N GLU A 51 5.33 8.56 28.32
CA GLU A 51 5.33 8.07 29.69
C GLU A 51 6.68 7.42 30.00
N ILE A 52 7.49 8.09 30.81
CA ILE A 52 8.83 7.62 31.20
C ILE A 52 8.86 7.39 32.72
N ASN A 53 9.19 6.18 33.16
CA ASN A 53 9.26 5.78 34.55
C ASN A 53 8.00 6.16 35.37
N GLY A 54 6.82 6.06 34.75
CA GLY A 54 5.53 6.38 35.39
C GLY A 54 5.13 7.85 35.40
N ALA A 55 5.93 8.72 34.77
CA ALA A 55 5.62 10.16 34.64
C ALA A 55 5.45 10.57 33.18
N SER A 56 4.50 11.47 32.90
CA SER A 56 4.37 12.10 31.58
C SER A 56 5.50 13.12 31.39
N VAL A 57 6.29 12.93 30.34
CA VAL A 57 7.44 13.79 30.00
C VAL A 57 7.21 14.39 28.62
N THR A 58 7.10 15.71 28.55
CA THR A 58 7.07 16.45 27.29
C THR A 58 8.48 16.51 26.71
N ALA A 59 8.64 16.14 25.46
CA ALA A 59 9.95 16.04 24.82
C ALA A 59 10.49 17.41 24.31
N ALA A 60 10.32 18.47 25.11
CA ALA A 60 10.99 19.74 24.90
C ALA A 60 12.51 19.56 25.07
N LEU A 61 13.32 20.15 24.17
CA LEU A 61 14.76 19.94 24.09
C LEU A 61 15.55 21.12 24.66
N GLU A 62 16.59 20.86 25.44
CA GLU A 62 17.48 21.92 25.92
C GLU A 62 18.44 22.42 24.82
N ARG A 63 18.97 21.50 24.04
CA ARG A 63 19.88 21.78 22.93
C ARG A 63 19.47 20.92 21.74
N ILE A 64 19.50 21.53 20.58
CA ILE A 64 19.21 20.85 19.32
C ILE A 64 20.48 20.88 18.48
N GLU A 65 20.99 19.70 18.16
CA GLU A 65 22.16 19.53 17.31
C GLU A 65 21.81 18.66 16.11
N ARG A 66 22.23 19.07 14.94
CA ARG A 66 22.15 18.22 13.75
C ARG A 66 23.32 17.25 13.74
N VAL A 67 23.05 16.00 14.14
CA VAL A 67 24.07 14.94 14.22
C VAL A 67 24.34 14.24 12.89
N ARG A 68 23.40 14.35 11.95
CA ARG A 68 23.60 13.92 10.58
C ARG A 68 23.07 15.00 9.65
N GLY A 69 23.96 15.53 8.81
CA GLY A 69 23.61 16.47 7.73
C GLY A 69 22.79 15.81 6.65
N PRO A 70 22.28 16.56 5.67
CA PRO A 70 21.48 15.99 4.61
C PRO A 70 22.27 14.89 3.88
N ARG A 71 21.72 13.68 3.92
CA ARG A 71 22.18 12.53 3.13
C ARG A 71 21.17 12.32 2.00
N ARG A 72 21.63 12.48 0.77
CA ARG A 72 20.79 12.23 -0.39
C ARG A 72 20.53 10.73 -0.54
N LEU A 73 19.27 10.36 -0.63
CA LEU A 73 18.79 9.01 -0.88
C LEU A 73 18.63 8.79 -2.39
N ALA A 74 18.47 7.52 -2.80
CA ALA A 74 18.36 7.14 -4.21
C ALA A 74 17.16 7.75 -4.95
N ASN A 75 16.09 8.13 -4.22
CA ASN A 75 14.88 8.75 -4.75
C ASN A 75 14.91 10.30 -4.70
N SER A 76 16.07 10.91 -4.66
CA SER A 76 16.25 12.38 -4.57
C SER A 76 15.68 13.03 -3.30
N VAL A 77 15.43 12.23 -2.27
CA VAL A 77 15.04 12.70 -0.93
C VAL A 77 16.30 12.91 -0.09
N GLU A 78 16.32 13.95 0.73
CA GLU A 78 17.37 14.20 1.72
C GLU A 78 16.91 13.77 3.10
N GLU A 79 17.76 13.03 3.80
CA GLU A 79 17.56 12.62 5.18
C GLU A 79 18.49 13.38 6.11
N SER A 80 17.93 13.99 7.13
CA SER A 80 18.66 14.68 8.20
C SER A 80 18.19 14.18 9.56
N VAL A 81 19.10 14.20 10.54
CA VAL A 81 18.80 13.79 11.91
C VAL A 81 19.26 14.88 12.87
N TRP A 82 18.33 15.33 13.70
CA TRP A 82 18.61 16.23 14.84
C TRP A 82 18.44 15.47 16.14
N THR A 83 19.18 15.86 17.18
CA THR A 83 19.06 15.26 18.50
C THR A 83 19.19 16.33 19.59
N GLY A 84 18.61 16.04 20.75
CA GLY A 84 18.73 16.85 21.94
C GLY A 84 18.37 16.07 23.19
N SER A 85 18.82 16.54 24.35
CA SER A 85 18.41 16.01 25.65
C SER A 85 17.02 16.57 26.01
N LEU A 86 16.18 15.76 26.63
CA LEU A 86 14.90 16.23 27.12
C LEU A 86 15.12 17.19 28.32
N ARG A 87 14.43 18.35 28.31
CA ARG A 87 14.56 19.35 29.38
C ARG A 87 14.20 18.79 30.75
N ASP A 88 13.07 18.12 30.86
CA ASP A 88 12.56 17.59 32.12
C ASP A 88 13.04 16.17 32.45
N PHE A 89 13.83 15.56 31.56
CA PHE A 89 14.42 14.23 31.74
C PHE A 89 15.77 14.10 31.01
N PRO A 90 16.85 14.75 31.52
CA PRO A 90 18.12 14.90 30.79
C PRO A 90 18.84 13.60 30.44
N SER A 91 18.54 12.49 31.11
CA SER A 91 19.08 11.16 30.77
C SER A 91 18.44 10.55 29.52
N ALA A 92 17.35 11.10 29.00
CA ALA A 92 16.78 10.72 27.72
C ALA A 92 17.18 11.69 26.61
N ARG A 93 17.40 11.14 25.42
CA ARG A 93 17.68 11.88 24.19
C ARG A 93 16.61 11.59 23.17
N LEU A 94 16.09 12.66 22.56
CA LEU A 94 15.20 12.56 21.41
C LEU A 94 16.00 12.77 20.12
N ALA A 95 15.79 11.90 19.15
CA ALA A 95 16.20 12.09 17.77
C ALA A 95 14.97 12.40 16.90
N VAL A 96 15.09 13.41 16.04
CA VAL A 96 14.10 13.74 15.01
C VAL A 96 14.73 13.45 13.66
N THR A 97 14.23 12.43 12.98
CA THR A 97 14.64 12.11 11.60
C THR A 97 13.65 12.75 10.64
N VAL A 98 14.15 13.53 9.70
CA VAL A 98 13.35 14.22 8.67
C VAL A 98 13.80 13.77 7.30
N ARG A 99 12.84 13.48 6.42
CA ARG A 99 13.02 13.27 4.99
C ARG A 99 12.23 14.31 4.23
N SER A 100 12.91 15.05 3.37
CA SER A 100 12.33 16.10 2.52
C SER A 100 13.01 16.14 1.16
N SER A 101 12.41 16.82 0.20
CA SER A 101 12.99 17.05 -1.13
C SER A 101 12.47 18.35 -1.70
N ASP A 102 13.30 19.03 -2.48
CA ASP A 102 12.90 20.24 -3.21
C ASP A 102 11.87 19.95 -4.31
N LEU A 103 11.69 18.69 -4.65
CA LEU A 103 10.82 18.22 -5.73
C LEU A 103 9.42 17.81 -5.27
N THR A 104 9.14 17.81 -3.96
CA THR A 104 7.84 17.46 -3.39
C THR A 104 7.51 18.32 -2.16
N PRO A 105 6.26 18.74 -1.97
CA PRO A 105 5.85 19.43 -0.75
C PRO A 105 5.63 18.50 0.45
N VAL A 106 5.80 17.19 0.29
CA VAL A 106 5.58 16.23 1.36
C VAL A 106 6.86 16.02 2.15
N VAL A 107 6.75 16.25 3.46
CA VAL A 107 7.79 15.96 4.45
C VAL A 107 7.42 14.71 5.22
N ARG A 108 8.39 13.83 5.44
CA ARG A 108 8.25 12.70 6.37
C ARG A 108 9.14 12.94 7.58
N PHE A 109 8.64 12.65 8.77
CA PHE A 109 9.43 12.72 10.00
C PHE A 109 9.05 11.63 10.99
N LYS A 110 9.98 11.26 11.85
CA LYS A 110 9.76 10.33 12.97
C LYS A 110 10.61 10.70 14.16
N TYR A 111 10.23 10.19 15.32
CA TYR A 111 10.96 10.37 16.57
C TYR A 111 11.65 9.07 16.99
N GLY A 112 12.82 9.23 17.63
CA GLY A 112 13.52 8.15 18.29
C GLY A 112 13.90 8.55 19.70
N LEU A 113 13.73 7.67 20.69
CA LEU A 113 14.21 7.85 22.04
C LEU A 113 15.38 6.90 22.33
N SER A 114 16.41 7.42 22.96
CA SER A 114 17.51 6.65 23.53
C SER A 114 17.88 7.22 24.90
N SER A 115 18.58 6.44 25.71
CA SER A 115 19.17 6.98 26.93
C SER A 115 20.54 7.64 26.65
N ALA A 116 21.01 8.43 27.60
CA ALA A 116 22.41 8.80 27.65
C ALA A 116 23.29 7.54 27.87
N PRO A 117 24.54 7.51 27.38
CA PRO A 117 25.42 6.36 27.55
C PRO A 117 25.53 5.91 29.01
N GLY A 118 25.42 4.60 29.24
CA GLY A 118 25.52 4.01 30.59
C GLY A 118 24.28 4.22 31.46
N THR A 119 23.20 4.80 30.93
CA THR A 119 21.92 4.96 31.64
C THR A 119 20.81 4.18 30.93
N SER A 120 19.67 4.05 31.59
CA SER A 120 18.46 3.45 31.03
C SER A 120 17.23 4.07 31.65
N PHE A 121 16.10 3.97 30.96
CA PHE A 121 14.77 4.28 31.48
C PHE A 121 13.73 3.32 30.91
N ARG A 122 12.53 3.38 31.43
CA ARG A 122 11.43 2.54 30.95
C ARG A 122 10.32 3.39 30.37
N LEU A 123 9.81 2.97 29.20
CA LEU A 123 8.53 3.45 28.68
C LEU A 123 7.42 2.71 29.42
N THR A 124 6.57 3.47 30.08
CA THR A 124 5.46 2.96 30.89
C THR A 124 4.12 3.31 30.28
N LYS A 125 3.04 2.71 30.75
CA LYS A 125 1.67 2.98 30.32
C LYS A 125 0.79 3.26 31.52
N LYS A 126 -0.10 4.25 31.40
CA LYS A 126 -1.14 4.52 32.37
C LYS A 126 -2.40 3.75 32.04
N ALA A 127 -2.77 2.78 32.88
CA ALA A 127 -3.98 1.99 32.75
C ALA A 127 -4.09 1.26 31.38
N LYS A 128 -5.17 1.50 30.63
CA LYS A 128 -5.53 0.73 29.44
C LYS A 128 -5.05 1.33 28.11
N ARG A 129 -4.54 2.58 28.10
CA ARG A 129 -4.08 3.27 26.89
C ARG A 129 -2.62 3.67 27.01
N ASP A 130 -1.93 3.69 25.90
CA ASP A 130 -0.60 4.27 25.83
C ASP A 130 -0.69 5.76 26.16
N ALA A 131 0.33 6.27 26.83
CA ALA A 131 0.43 7.69 27.13
C ALA A 131 1.35 8.43 26.11
N LEU A 132 1.52 7.87 24.93
CA LEU A 132 2.29 8.49 23.86
C LEU A 132 1.41 9.44 23.05
N VAL A 133 1.70 10.74 23.16
CA VAL A 133 1.19 11.76 22.24
C VAL A 133 2.30 12.09 21.26
N TYR A 134 2.06 11.90 19.98
CA TYR A 134 3.05 12.18 18.93
C TYR A 134 3.21 13.66 18.62
N GLY A 135 2.16 14.43 18.83
CA GLY A 135 2.12 15.87 18.65
C GLY A 135 0.71 16.38 18.48
N THR A 136 0.54 17.66 18.76
CA THR A 136 -0.70 18.41 18.51
C THR A 136 -0.42 19.45 17.44
N CYS A 137 -1.26 19.49 16.42
CA CYS A 137 -1.15 20.46 15.32
C CYS A 137 -2.28 21.49 15.44
N ASP A 138 -1.92 22.78 15.40
CA ASP A 138 -2.88 23.87 15.27
C ASP A 138 -3.40 23.93 13.82
N VAL A 139 -4.71 23.85 13.68
CA VAL A 139 -5.41 23.95 12.39
C VAL A 139 -6.42 25.10 12.36
N SER A 140 -6.31 26.07 13.28
CA SER A 140 -7.20 27.22 13.35
C SER A 140 -7.13 28.09 12.09
N GLY A 141 -5.94 28.24 11.49
CA GLY A 141 -5.73 28.94 10.22
C GLY A 141 -6.32 28.24 8.99
N TRP A 142 -6.85 27.01 9.13
CA TRP A 142 -7.37 26.18 8.04
C TRP A 142 -8.89 26.10 8.11
N GLY A 143 -9.57 27.24 7.86
CA GLY A 143 -10.99 27.43 8.20
C GLY A 143 -11.99 26.94 7.16
N VAL A 144 -11.60 26.71 5.90
CA VAL A 144 -12.56 26.45 4.79
C VAL A 144 -13.13 25.04 4.87
N ALA A 145 -12.28 24.02 4.98
CA ALA A 145 -12.72 22.63 5.10
C ALA A 145 -11.70 21.76 5.83
N ARG A 146 -12.20 20.82 6.60
CA ARG A 146 -11.42 19.77 7.29
C ARG A 146 -12.05 18.43 6.99
N THR A 147 -11.24 17.44 6.60
CA THR A 147 -11.74 16.14 6.14
C THR A 147 -10.87 15.02 6.71
N GLU A 148 -11.49 14.06 7.39
CA GLU A 148 -10.88 12.78 7.66
C GLU A 148 -10.88 11.95 6.39
N MET A 149 -9.75 11.32 6.07
CA MET A 149 -9.62 10.40 4.97
C MET A 149 -9.35 9.01 5.54
N ARG A 150 -10.35 8.16 5.52
CA ARG A 150 -10.26 6.77 5.95
C ARG A 150 -9.73 5.95 4.79
N PHE A 151 -8.65 5.29 5.06
CA PHE A 151 -7.90 4.56 4.04
C PHE A 151 -8.25 3.08 3.99
N ASN A 152 -8.82 2.56 5.03
CA ASN A 152 -8.93 1.14 5.32
C ASN A 152 -10.35 0.69 5.70
N GLU A 153 -11.37 1.31 5.15
CA GLU A 153 -12.74 0.80 5.29
C GLU A 153 -12.88 -0.48 4.46
N TYR A 154 -13.09 -1.60 5.15
CA TYR A 154 -13.33 -2.88 4.49
C TYR A 154 -14.78 -3.03 4.08
N ASP A 155 -14.99 -3.27 2.81
CA ASP A 155 -16.31 -3.59 2.24
C ASP A 155 -16.39 -5.11 1.98
N ALA A 156 -17.17 -5.81 2.80
CA ALA A 156 -17.33 -7.25 2.68
C ALA A 156 -18.04 -7.67 1.38
N LEU A 157 -18.83 -6.80 0.76
CA LEU A 157 -19.52 -7.10 -0.49
C LEU A 157 -18.57 -7.12 -1.68
N SER A 158 -17.68 -6.13 -1.76
CA SER A 158 -16.65 -6.06 -2.80
C SER A 158 -15.39 -6.82 -2.43
N HIS A 159 -15.30 -7.30 -1.18
CA HIS A 159 -14.13 -7.98 -0.63
C HIS A 159 -12.84 -7.16 -0.81
N ALA A 160 -12.93 -5.87 -0.46
CA ALA A 160 -11.89 -4.89 -0.70
C ALA A 160 -11.88 -3.80 0.36
N TYR A 161 -10.72 -3.18 0.54
CA TYR A 161 -10.60 -1.92 1.28
C TYR A 161 -10.93 -0.74 0.38
N ARG A 162 -11.52 0.31 0.96
CA ARG A 162 -11.91 1.53 0.27
C ARG A 162 -11.34 2.77 0.95
N LEU A 163 -11.11 3.80 0.15
CA LEU A 163 -10.89 5.16 0.62
C LEU A 163 -12.24 5.86 0.75
N SER A 164 -12.50 6.48 1.91
CA SER A 164 -13.65 7.34 2.11
C SER A 164 -13.23 8.68 2.71
N GLU A 165 -13.94 9.74 2.34
CA GLU A 165 -13.69 11.10 2.80
C GLU A 165 -14.87 11.58 3.67
N HIS A 166 -14.59 11.98 4.92
CA HIS A 166 -15.59 12.41 5.90
C HIS A 166 -15.32 13.85 6.32
N GLY A 167 -16.17 14.77 5.90
CA GLY A 167 -16.07 16.17 6.29
C GLY A 167 -16.28 16.36 7.78
N MET A 168 -15.42 17.18 8.41
CA MET A 168 -15.50 17.53 9.82
C MET A 168 -16.08 18.94 9.97
N THR A 169 -17.15 19.07 10.76
CA THR A 169 -17.77 20.35 11.12
C THR A 169 -17.07 20.97 12.32
N SER A 170 -17.32 22.26 12.60
CA SER A 170 -16.87 22.92 13.84
C SER A 170 -17.31 22.17 15.09
N ARG A 171 -18.50 21.56 15.06
CA ARG A 171 -19.05 20.75 16.14
C ARG A 171 -18.19 19.53 16.49
N ALA A 172 -17.45 18.98 15.51
CA ALA A 172 -16.50 17.90 15.79
C ALA A 172 -15.36 18.35 16.70
N PHE A 173 -14.91 19.59 16.55
CA PHE A 173 -13.88 20.17 17.43
C PHE A 173 -14.42 20.51 18.81
N GLU A 174 -15.60 21.11 18.89
CA GLU A 174 -16.27 21.42 20.19
C GLU A 174 -16.49 20.13 21.01
N ASN A 175 -16.84 19.03 20.39
CA ASN A 175 -17.13 17.76 21.06
C ASN A 175 -15.91 16.85 21.29
N ARG A 176 -14.70 17.27 20.91
CA ARG A 176 -13.47 16.47 21.08
C ARG A 176 -13.60 15.07 20.51
N ILE A 177 -13.91 14.96 19.23
CA ILE A 177 -14.10 13.67 18.57
C ILE A 177 -12.75 12.99 18.30
N ALA A 178 -12.68 11.69 18.61
CA ALA A 178 -11.59 10.83 18.22
C ALA A 178 -11.93 10.07 16.93
N PHE A 179 -10.96 9.94 16.02
CA PHE A 179 -11.12 9.23 14.76
C PHE A 179 -9.80 8.63 14.28
N ALA A 180 -9.88 7.55 13.49
CA ALA A 180 -8.70 6.76 13.13
C ALA A 180 -7.81 7.40 12.05
N GLY A 181 -8.35 8.05 11.07
CA GLY A 181 -7.60 8.48 9.90
C GLY A 181 -7.31 7.33 8.92
N PRO A 182 -6.11 7.20 8.38
CA PRO A 182 -4.81 7.73 8.81
C PRO A 182 -4.45 9.12 8.29
N MET A 183 -5.30 9.75 7.52
CA MET A 183 -5.01 11.03 6.89
C MET A 183 -6.05 12.08 7.27
N VAL A 184 -5.60 13.32 7.40
CA VAL A 184 -6.45 14.51 7.58
C VAL A 184 -6.04 15.54 6.55
N ARG A 185 -7.01 16.00 5.79
CA ARG A 185 -6.87 17.15 4.89
C ARG A 185 -7.47 18.38 5.54
N VAL A 186 -6.77 19.49 5.48
CA VAL A 186 -7.27 20.80 5.84
C VAL A 186 -7.11 21.77 4.68
N VAL A 187 -8.10 22.63 4.47
CA VAL A 187 -8.11 23.61 3.37
C VAL A 187 -8.32 25.00 3.95
N GLY A 188 -7.42 25.92 3.62
CA GLY A 188 -7.50 27.34 3.89
C GLY A 188 -8.03 28.09 2.68
N GLU A 189 -7.91 29.42 2.70
CA GLU A 189 -8.38 30.27 1.60
C GLU A 189 -7.50 30.16 0.35
N THR A 190 -6.18 30.01 0.52
CA THR A 190 -5.21 30.04 -0.59
C THR A 190 -4.35 28.81 -0.66
N SER A 191 -4.48 27.89 0.28
CA SER A 191 -3.64 26.69 0.44
C SER A 191 -4.40 25.50 0.99
N ALA A 192 -3.83 24.33 0.79
CA ALA A 192 -4.31 23.09 1.38
C ALA A 192 -3.15 22.33 2.02
N ALA A 193 -3.45 21.58 3.08
CA ALA A 193 -2.46 20.77 3.77
C ALA A 193 -2.98 19.37 4.11
N LEU A 194 -2.04 18.45 4.30
CA LEU A 194 -2.25 17.07 4.69
C LEU A 194 -1.42 16.73 5.92
N LEU A 195 -2.03 16.01 6.84
CA LEU A 195 -1.37 15.32 7.94
C LEU A 195 -1.68 13.83 7.82
N ALA A 196 -0.66 12.99 7.96
CA ALA A 196 -0.85 11.55 7.92
C ALA A 196 0.15 10.81 8.81
N TYR A 197 -0.17 9.55 9.11
CA TYR A 197 0.74 8.63 9.79
C TYR A 197 0.84 7.30 9.04
N GLU A 198 2.03 6.70 9.06
CA GLU A 198 2.32 5.45 8.37
C GLU A 198 2.17 4.25 9.31
N SER A 199 0.96 3.71 9.37
CA SER A 199 0.64 2.47 10.08
C SER A 199 -0.08 1.51 9.12
N GLY A 200 -0.06 0.22 9.44
CA GLY A 200 -0.84 -0.82 8.77
C GLY A 200 -1.92 -1.43 9.66
N SER A 201 -2.24 -0.76 10.76
CA SER A 201 -3.27 -1.23 11.70
C SER A 201 -4.67 -0.91 11.19
N GLN A 202 -5.61 -1.81 11.45
CA GLN A 202 -6.97 -1.79 10.92
C GLN A 202 -8.01 -1.32 11.94
N ALA A 203 -9.10 -0.69 11.46
CA ALA A 203 -10.36 -0.63 12.16
C ALA A 203 -10.99 -2.06 12.22
N PRO A 204 -11.76 -2.43 13.27
CA PRO A 204 -12.18 -1.61 14.41
C PRO A 204 -11.15 -1.49 15.54
N LEU A 205 -9.99 -2.12 15.41
CA LEU A 205 -8.96 -2.13 16.45
C LEU A 205 -7.94 -1.02 16.19
N THR A 206 -8.35 0.21 16.45
CA THR A 206 -7.52 1.40 16.28
C THR A 206 -6.31 1.37 17.21
N PHE A 207 -5.12 1.51 16.65
CA PHE A 207 -3.85 1.62 17.39
C PHE A 207 -3.41 3.07 17.55
N LEU A 208 -3.88 3.93 16.68
CA LEU A 208 -3.61 5.36 16.62
C LEU A 208 -4.91 6.10 16.35
N GLU A 209 -5.05 7.32 16.89
CA GLU A 209 -6.19 8.16 16.63
C GLU A 209 -5.80 9.64 16.61
N PHE A 210 -6.50 10.41 15.81
CA PHE A 210 -6.55 11.86 15.91
C PHE A 210 -7.66 12.25 16.89
N VAL A 211 -7.41 13.29 17.67
CA VAL A 211 -8.43 13.87 18.57
C VAL A 211 -8.53 15.35 18.30
N THR A 212 -9.73 15.83 18.03
CA THR A 212 -10.04 17.25 17.88
C THR A 212 -10.15 17.95 19.24
N ALA A 213 -9.93 19.26 19.28
CA ALA A 213 -10.17 20.06 20.49
C ALA A 213 -10.79 21.43 20.13
N PRO A 214 -11.51 22.07 21.07
CA PRO A 214 -12.15 23.39 20.87
C PRO A 214 -11.19 24.47 20.37
N GLU A 215 -9.92 24.39 20.76
CA GLU A 215 -8.84 25.28 20.36
C GLU A 215 -8.45 25.11 18.85
N GLN A 216 -9.26 24.36 18.09
CA GLN A 216 -9.01 24.03 16.69
C GLN A 216 -7.69 23.29 16.48
N THR A 217 -7.39 22.35 17.34
CA THR A 217 -6.19 21.52 17.26
C THR A 217 -6.54 20.07 16.92
N LEU A 218 -5.57 19.38 16.31
CA LEU A 218 -5.59 17.95 16.04
C LEU A 218 -4.43 17.29 16.78
N THR A 219 -4.74 16.45 17.75
CA THR A 219 -3.75 15.67 18.49
C THR A 219 -3.70 14.26 17.94
N LEU A 220 -2.51 13.82 17.49
CA LEU A 220 -2.26 12.43 17.15
C LEU A 220 -1.67 11.71 18.37
N ARG A 221 -2.32 10.62 18.76
CA ARG A 221 -1.89 9.84 19.94
C ARG A 221 -1.96 8.33 19.71
N ALA A 222 -1.20 7.61 20.50
CA ALA A 222 -1.28 6.18 20.63
C ALA A 222 -2.52 5.78 21.42
N VAL A 223 -3.14 4.69 21.01
CA VAL A 223 -4.25 4.04 21.74
C VAL A 223 -3.75 2.78 22.41
N LYS A 224 -3.03 1.91 21.68
CA LYS A 224 -2.49 0.66 22.16
C LYS A 224 -1.36 0.15 21.25
N GLY A 225 -0.58 -0.79 21.71
CA GLY A 225 0.35 -1.60 20.91
C GLY A 225 1.62 -0.90 20.43
N ASN A 226 1.77 0.41 20.64
CA ASN A 226 2.92 1.17 20.11
C ASN A 226 4.26 0.82 20.79
N TYR A 227 4.22 0.28 21.97
CA TYR A 227 5.34 -0.33 22.70
C TYR A 227 4.80 -1.22 23.83
N PRO A 228 5.52 -2.26 24.25
CA PRO A 228 5.13 -3.06 25.42
C PRO A 228 5.34 -2.26 26.71
N ALA A 229 4.45 -2.42 27.68
CA ALA A 229 4.60 -1.82 29.00
C ALA A 229 5.97 -2.16 29.62
N ASN A 230 6.57 -1.18 30.29
CA ASN A 230 7.90 -1.30 30.90
C ASN A 230 9.06 -1.57 29.93
N ARG A 231 8.90 -1.24 28.62
CA ARG A 231 9.96 -1.36 27.64
C ARG A 231 11.23 -0.61 28.10
N ALA A 232 12.31 -1.33 28.27
CA ALA A 232 13.60 -0.73 28.57
C ALA A 232 14.16 0.00 27.34
N VAL A 233 14.62 1.24 27.55
CA VAL A 233 15.28 2.05 26.52
C VAL A 233 16.70 2.34 27.01
N THR A 234 17.68 2.01 26.13
CA THR A 234 19.10 2.27 26.34
C THR A 234 19.67 3.02 25.14
N ASP A 235 20.94 3.32 25.11
CA ASP A 235 21.64 3.86 23.94
C ASP A 235 21.73 2.86 22.80
N GLU A 236 21.71 1.56 23.08
CA GLU A 236 21.70 0.47 22.10
C GLU A 236 20.28 0.04 21.71
N ASN A 237 19.38 -0.16 22.72
CA ASN A 237 18.00 -0.55 22.51
C ASN A 237 17.08 0.69 22.47
N ARG A 238 17.07 1.37 21.32
CA ARG A 238 16.30 2.60 21.11
C ARG A 238 14.84 2.29 20.86
N PHE A 239 13.98 3.24 21.22
CA PHE A 239 12.59 3.26 20.77
C PHE A 239 12.49 4.17 19.54
N GLU A 240 11.71 3.78 18.55
CA GLU A 240 11.36 4.60 17.38
C GLU A 240 9.85 4.60 17.16
N THR A 241 9.32 5.76 16.82
CA THR A 241 7.93 5.89 16.37
C THR A 241 7.78 5.42 14.92
N ILE A 242 6.54 5.38 14.45
CA ILE A 242 6.23 5.32 13.01
C ILE A 242 6.63 6.63 12.32
N TRP A 243 6.56 6.65 10.99
CA TRP A 243 6.69 7.86 10.21
C TRP A 243 5.38 8.67 10.20
N PHE A 244 5.53 9.98 10.24
CA PHE A 244 4.48 10.97 10.01
C PHE A 244 4.73 11.67 8.69
N GLN A 245 3.65 12.15 8.07
CA GLN A 245 3.71 12.95 6.86
C GLN A 245 2.99 14.27 7.07
N ALA A 246 3.58 15.34 6.55
CA ALA A 246 2.96 16.64 6.48
C ALA A 246 3.22 17.24 5.10
N ALA A 247 2.21 17.87 4.51
CA ALA A 247 2.34 18.54 3.23
C ALA A 247 1.56 19.85 3.23
N ILE A 248 2.09 20.86 2.54
CA ILE A 248 1.40 22.14 2.29
C ILE A 248 1.56 22.48 0.83
N VAL A 249 0.46 22.85 0.17
CA VAL A 249 0.45 23.33 -1.22
C VAL A 249 -0.28 24.66 -1.32
N LYS A 250 0.10 25.48 -2.30
CA LYS A 250 -0.72 26.59 -2.76
C LYS A 250 -1.87 26.02 -3.58
N GLY A 251 -3.07 26.55 -3.42
CA GLY A 251 -4.29 26.07 -4.08
C GLY A 251 -5.15 25.21 -3.15
N GLY A 252 -5.95 24.34 -3.73
CA GLY A 252 -6.95 23.56 -2.99
C GLY A 252 -6.65 22.07 -2.92
N THR A 253 -7.72 21.31 -2.82
CA THR A 253 -7.68 19.85 -2.70
C THR A 253 -7.05 19.18 -3.93
N SER A 254 -7.27 19.69 -5.13
CA SER A 254 -6.77 19.09 -6.36
C SER A 254 -5.25 19.17 -6.45
N GLU A 255 -4.68 20.32 -6.13
CA GLU A 255 -3.23 20.54 -6.11
C GLU A 255 -2.56 19.69 -5.02
N LEU A 256 -3.21 19.57 -3.85
CA LEU A 256 -2.72 18.74 -2.77
C LEU A 256 -2.75 17.25 -3.15
N ALA A 257 -3.83 16.77 -3.75
CA ALA A 257 -3.96 15.41 -4.20
C ALA A 257 -2.94 15.05 -5.28
N ALA A 258 -2.75 15.91 -6.28
CA ALA A 258 -1.75 15.73 -7.33
C ALA A 258 -0.33 15.66 -6.75
N ALA A 259 0.02 16.55 -5.82
CA ALA A 259 1.32 16.57 -5.17
C ALA A 259 1.55 15.33 -4.29
N TYR A 260 0.53 14.88 -3.57
CA TYR A 260 0.62 13.68 -2.74
C TYR A 260 0.72 12.41 -3.59
N ARG A 261 -0.01 12.37 -4.71
CA ARG A 261 0.06 11.28 -5.68
C ARG A 261 1.46 11.18 -6.29
N ASP A 262 2.05 12.31 -6.68
CA ASP A 262 3.43 12.36 -7.20
C ASP A 262 4.46 11.92 -6.15
N PHE A 263 4.26 12.32 -4.88
CA PHE A 263 5.08 11.85 -3.77
C PHE A 263 5.03 10.33 -3.62
N GLN A 264 3.86 9.71 -3.70
CA GLN A 264 3.72 8.26 -3.60
C GLN A 264 4.42 7.52 -4.75
N LEU A 265 4.43 8.10 -5.95
CA LEU A 265 5.12 7.51 -7.11
C LEU A 265 6.64 7.63 -7.04
N LYS A 266 7.17 8.78 -6.59
CA LYS A 266 8.58 9.12 -6.82
C LYS A 266 9.42 9.24 -5.54
N TYR A 267 8.82 9.68 -4.43
CA TYR A 267 9.58 10.11 -3.26
C TYR A 267 9.31 9.29 -2.00
N CYS A 268 8.21 8.54 -1.94
CA CYS A 268 7.84 7.75 -0.77
C CYS A 268 8.77 6.54 -0.58
N THR A 269 9.11 5.84 -1.66
CA THR A 269 9.92 4.62 -1.63
C THR A 269 11.33 4.84 -2.18
N LEU A 270 12.28 4.04 -1.73
CA LEU A 270 13.60 3.91 -2.35
C LEU A 270 13.60 2.89 -3.51
N ASN A 271 12.58 2.05 -3.60
CA ASN A 271 12.43 1.03 -4.63
C ASN A 271 11.52 1.51 -5.78
N ALA A 272 12.10 2.22 -6.76
CA ALA A 272 11.37 2.69 -7.94
C ALA A 272 10.77 1.55 -8.78
N GLY A 273 11.33 0.35 -8.72
CA GLY A 273 10.83 -0.84 -9.44
C GLY A 273 9.42 -1.22 -9.03
N SER A 274 9.03 -1.00 -7.77
CA SER A 274 7.68 -1.28 -7.25
C SER A 274 6.61 -0.33 -7.82
N ARG A 275 7.00 0.74 -8.51
CA ARG A 275 6.10 1.75 -9.11
C ARG A 275 5.85 1.54 -10.60
N LYS A 276 6.53 0.57 -11.22
CA LYS A 276 6.35 0.29 -12.64
C LYS A 276 4.98 -0.32 -12.92
N PRO A 277 4.29 0.13 -13.97
CA PRO A 277 2.96 -0.36 -14.35
C PRO A 277 3.05 -1.66 -15.14
N TYR A 278 3.51 -2.73 -14.52
CA TYR A 278 3.51 -4.06 -15.12
C TYR A 278 2.10 -4.63 -15.22
N VAL A 279 1.86 -5.47 -16.21
CA VAL A 279 0.69 -6.33 -16.31
C VAL A 279 1.01 -7.67 -15.65
N PHE A 280 0.24 -8.06 -14.64
CA PHE A 280 0.45 -9.25 -13.83
C PHE A 280 -0.54 -10.35 -14.19
N TYR A 281 -0.11 -11.61 -14.15
CA TYR A 281 -0.99 -12.77 -14.11
C TYR A 281 -0.68 -13.62 -12.89
N ASN A 282 -1.73 -14.17 -12.25
CA ASN A 282 -1.59 -15.08 -11.12
C ASN A 282 -2.39 -16.35 -11.39
N THR A 283 -1.81 -17.51 -11.09
CA THR A 283 -2.40 -18.81 -11.39
C THR A 283 -3.58 -19.19 -10.46
N TRP A 284 -3.79 -18.47 -9.35
CA TRP A 284 -4.79 -18.82 -8.34
C TRP A 284 -6.20 -18.97 -8.89
N ALA A 285 -6.67 -18.04 -9.74
CA ALA A 285 -8.02 -18.13 -10.29
C ALA A 285 -8.27 -19.38 -11.14
N ALA A 286 -7.26 -19.87 -11.86
CA ALA A 286 -7.36 -21.14 -12.57
C ALA A 286 -7.52 -22.31 -11.60
N GLN A 287 -6.78 -22.28 -10.48
CA GLN A 287 -6.85 -23.30 -9.42
C GLN A 287 -8.23 -23.30 -8.74
N GLU A 288 -8.78 -22.11 -8.44
CA GLU A 288 -10.12 -21.94 -7.88
C GLU A 288 -11.22 -22.49 -8.82
N ARG A 289 -11.15 -22.10 -10.09
CA ARG A 289 -12.09 -22.59 -11.11
C ARG A 289 -12.07 -24.11 -11.23
N ASP A 290 -10.86 -24.68 -11.29
CA ASP A 290 -10.71 -26.11 -11.43
C ASP A 290 -11.32 -26.85 -10.25
N LYS A 291 -11.04 -26.39 -9.05
CA LYS A 291 -11.58 -27.02 -7.82
C LYS A 291 -13.11 -26.97 -7.78
N TRP A 292 -13.67 -25.80 -7.95
CA TRP A 292 -15.10 -25.58 -7.68
C TRP A 292 -15.98 -25.79 -8.91
N TRP A 293 -15.58 -25.25 -10.07
CA TRP A 293 -16.34 -25.31 -11.30
C TRP A 293 -16.03 -26.55 -12.12
N GLY A 294 -14.77 -26.91 -12.21
CA GLY A 294 -14.32 -28.16 -12.79
C GLY A 294 -14.62 -29.36 -11.90
N LYS A 295 -15.13 -29.12 -10.68
CA LYS A 295 -15.47 -30.16 -9.69
C LYS A 295 -14.33 -31.12 -9.40
N SER A 296 -13.07 -30.67 -9.56
CA SER A 296 -11.89 -31.52 -9.26
C SER A 296 -11.76 -31.78 -7.75
N GLY A 297 -12.28 -30.87 -6.91
CA GLY A 297 -12.12 -30.92 -5.46
C GLY A 297 -10.70 -30.59 -4.97
N ASP A 298 -9.75 -30.35 -5.88
CA ASP A 298 -8.33 -30.13 -5.58
C ASP A 298 -7.80 -28.85 -6.20
N TYR A 299 -7.38 -27.90 -5.37
CA TYR A 299 -6.72 -26.65 -5.82
C TYR A 299 -5.40 -26.91 -6.54
N MET A 300 -4.74 -28.06 -6.28
CA MET A 300 -3.38 -28.31 -6.69
C MET A 300 -3.27 -29.05 -8.03
N ARG A 301 -4.39 -29.51 -8.58
CA ARG A 301 -4.40 -30.32 -9.80
C ARG A 301 -3.76 -29.61 -10.99
N LEU A 302 -3.99 -28.29 -11.13
CA LEU A 302 -3.42 -27.49 -12.21
C LEU A 302 -1.98 -27.03 -11.94
N MET A 303 -1.50 -27.15 -10.70
CA MET A 303 -0.13 -26.76 -10.34
C MET A 303 0.86 -27.86 -10.74
N ASN A 304 1.24 -27.88 -12.00
CA ASN A 304 2.23 -28.81 -12.55
C ASN A 304 3.01 -28.16 -13.71
N GLU A 305 4.20 -28.68 -13.94
CA GLU A 305 5.15 -28.12 -14.91
C GLU A 305 4.57 -27.95 -16.31
N LYS A 306 3.88 -28.97 -16.84
CA LYS A 306 3.30 -28.91 -18.19
C LYS A 306 2.30 -27.77 -18.30
N ARG A 307 1.34 -27.71 -17.38
CA ARG A 307 0.30 -26.70 -17.36
C ARG A 307 0.88 -25.29 -17.25
N ILE A 308 1.82 -25.08 -16.35
CA ILE A 308 2.43 -23.76 -16.11
C ILE A 308 3.20 -23.30 -17.36
N LEU A 309 3.92 -24.19 -18.07
CA LEU A 309 4.61 -23.83 -19.31
C LEU A 309 3.63 -23.43 -20.42
N GLU A 310 2.49 -24.12 -20.55
CA GLU A 310 1.44 -23.76 -21.49
C GLU A 310 0.80 -22.41 -21.14
N ASP A 311 0.53 -22.17 -19.86
CA ASP A 311 -0.05 -20.90 -19.39
C ASP A 311 0.92 -19.72 -19.57
N VAL A 312 2.24 -19.93 -19.46
CA VAL A 312 3.27 -18.93 -19.77
C VAL A 312 3.20 -18.47 -21.21
N ASP A 313 3.04 -19.40 -22.16
CA ASP A 313 2.94 -19.06 -23.59
C ASP A 313 1.69 -18.20 -23.87
N ILE A 314 0.54 -18.58 -23.30
CA ILE A 314 -0.70 -17.81 -23.46
C ILE A 314 -0.61 -16.44 -22.76
N ALA A 315 0.00 -16.39 -21.58
CA ALA A 315 0.21 -15.12 -20.89
C ALA A 315 1.06 -14.13 -21.72
N HIS A 316 2.05 -14.64 -22.44
CA HIS A 316 2.83 -13.83 -23.39
C HIS A 316 1.95 -13.30 -24.54
N GLU A 317 1.08 -14.13 -25.13
CA GLU A 317 0.15 -13.70 -26.19
C GLU A 317 -0.78 -12.58 -25.69
N LEU A 318 -1.23 -12.64 -24.43
CA LEU A 318 -2.06 -11.63 -23.80
C LEU A 318 -1.30 -10.33 -23.42
N GLY A 319 0.02 -10.32 -23.50
CA GLY A 319 0.83 -9.16 -23.15
C GLY A 319 1.15 -9.04 -21.65
N VAL A 320 1.18 -10.13 -20.90
CA VAL A 320 1.60 -10.15 -19.48
C VAL A 320 3.10 -9.84 -19.36
N ASP A 321 3.47 -9.08 -18.32
CA ASP A 321 4.87 -8.78 -17.99
C ASP A 321 5.41 -9.64 -16.84
N VAL A 322 4.56 -9.95 -15.85
CA VAL A 322 4.93 -10.72 -14.65
C VAL A 322 3.98 -11.89 -14.48
N PHE A 323 4.53 -13.10 -14.49
CA PHE A 323 3.78 -14.34 -14.28
C PHE A 323 4.03 -14.87 -12.87
N VAL A 324 2.97 -14.93 -12.07
CA VAL A 324 3.02 -15.37 -10.68
C VAL A 324 2.55 -16.81 -10.56
N VAL A 325 3.44 -17.71 -10.16
CA VAL A 325 3.11 -19.07 -9.78
C VAL A 325 2.65 -19.04 -8.33
N ASP A 326 1.35 -19.21 -8.12
CA ASP A 326 0.72 -19.17 -6.81
C ASP A 326 1.01 -20.42 -5.98
N VAL A 327 0.33 -20.61 -4.89
CA VAL A 327 0.54 -21.66 -3.90
C VAL A 327 0.74 -23.06 -4.50
N SER A 328 1.53 -23.88 -3.79
CA SER A 328 1.87 -25.28 -4.11
C SER A 328 2.93 -25.53 -5.20
N TRP A 329 3.74 -24.52 -5.51
CA TRP A 329 4.99 -24.75 -6.21
C TRP A 329 6.05 -25.44 -5.33
N PHE A 330 5.88 -25.39 -4.00
CA PHE A 330 6.78 -25.89 -2.96
C PHE A 330 6.23 -27.15 -2.28
N ARG A 331 7.13 -27.98 -1.75
CA ARG A 331 6.77 -29.17 -0.98
C ARG A 331 6.56 -28.92 0.52
N GLN A 332 7.13 -27.84 1.06
CA GLN A 332 7.01 -27.44 2.47
C GLN A 332 7.24 -25.94 2.65
N THR A 333 6.58 -25.38 3.63
CA THR A 333 6.78 -23.99 4.09
C THR A 333 8.10 -23.82 4.83
N GLY A 334 8.56 -22.59 5.00
CA GLY A 334 9.81 -22.27 5.67
C GLY A 334 11.03 -22.37 4.76
N ASP A 335 11.41 -23.57 4.34
CA ASP A 335 12.51 -23.74 3.40
C ASP A 335 12.15 -23.44 1.95
N TRP A 336 10.85 -23.46 1.61
CA TRP A 336 10.33 -23.10 0.29
C TRP A 336 11.08 -23.83 -0.85
N ILE A 337 11.11 -25.17 -0.74
CA ILE A 337 11.79 -26.04 -1.69
C ILE A 337 10.79 -26.46 -2.76
N VAL A 338 11.19 -26.41 -4.03
CA VAL A 338 10.34 -26.80 -5.17
C VAL A 338 9.82 -28.24 -4.98
N ASP A 339 8.55 -28.45 -5.28
CA ASP A 339 7.95 -29.78 -5.28
C ASP A 339 8.30 -30.50 -6.59
N GLU A 340 9.26 -31.43 -6.53
CA GLU A 340 9.74 -32.21 -7.68
C GLU A 340 8.68 -33.13 -8.29
N LYS A 341 7.62 -33.47 -7.54
CA LYS A 341 6.51 -34.26 -8.10
C LYS A 341 5.69 -33.42 -9.09
N ARG A 342 5.55 -32.12 -8.82
CA ARG A 342 4.83 -31.16 -9.66
C ARG A 342 5.70 -30.56 -10.75
N PHE A 343 6.96 -30.32 -10.43
CA PHE A 343 7.97 -29.72 -11.28
C PHE A 343 9.21 -30.66 -11.37
N PRO A 344 9.14 -31.75 -12.13
CA PRO A 344 10.22 -32.74 -12.19
C PRO A 344 11.57 -32.20 -12.65
N ARG A 345 11.58 -31.13 -13.46
CA ARG A 345 12.79 -30.43 -13.90
C ARG A 345 13.05 -29.15 -13.11
N GLY A 346 12.33 -28.96 -11.99
CA GLY A 346 12.37 -27.73 -11.17
C GLY A 346 11.76 -26.52 -11.86
N LEU A 347 11.72 -25.39 -11.14
CA LEU A 347 11.20 -24.12 -11.68
C LEU A 347 12.17 -23.43 -12.66
N GLY A 348 13.39 -23.94 -12.82
CA GLY A 348 14.35 -23.42 -13.79
C GLY A 348 13.84 -23.44 -15.22
N VAL A 349 13.04 -24.46 -15.61
CA VAL A 349 12.43 -24.54 -16.94
C VAL A 349 11.34 -23.48 -17.14
N VAL A 350 10.59 -23.13 -16.10
CA VAL A 350 9.60 -22.05 -16.10
C VAL A 350 10.30 -20.70 -16.24
N ARG A 351 11.34 -20.46 -15.41
CA ARG A 351 12.20 -19.28 -15.53
C ARG A 351 12.72 -19.06 -16.94
N GLU A 352 13.27 -20.13 -17.56
CA GLU A 352 13.84 -20.04 -18.89
C GLU A 352 12.76 -19.74 -19.96
N ARG A 353 11.55 -20.31 -19.83
CA ARG A 353 10.44 -20.01 -20.73
C ARG A 353 10.00 -18.55 -20.59
N LEU A 354 9.89 -18.03 -19.36
CA LEU A 354 9.58 -16.64 -19.10
C LEU A 354 10.63 -15.69 -19.69
N ARG A 355 11.93 -16.00 -19.52
CA ARG A 355 13.01 -15.19 -20.11
C ARG A 355 12.94 -15.11 -21.63
N ARG A 356 12.62 -16.21 -22.31
CA ARG A 356 12.46 -16.22 -23.79
C ARG A 356 11.35 -15.28 -24.26
N HIS A 357 10.32 -15.11 -23.42
CA HIS A 357 9.21 -14.21 -23.69
C HIS A 357 9.41 -12.78 -23.11
N GLY A 358 10.55 -12.51 -22.50
CA GLY A 358 10.82 -11.21 -21.85
C GLY A 358 9.97 -10.95 -20.61
N MET A 359 9.35 -11.99 -20.06
CA MET A 359 8.51 -11.91 -18.85
C MET A 359 9.32 -12.17 -17.58
N LYS A 360 8.79 -11.67 -16.46
CA LYS A 360 9.37 -11.81 -15.12
C LYS A 360 8.63 -12.88 -14.32
N MET A 361 9.35 -13.51 -13.40
CA MET A 361 8.82 -14.55 -12.51
C MET A 361 8.36 -13.97 -11.16
N GLY A 362 7.17 -14.38 -10.72
CA GLY A 362 6.68 -14.18 -9.37
C GLY A 362 6.37 -15.51 -8.67
N LEU A 363 6.49 -15.53 -7.34
CA LEU A 363 6.15 -16.68 -6.51
C LEU A 363 5.33 -16.25 -5.30
N TRP A 364 4.48 -17.17 -4.83
CA TRP A 364 3.67 -17.06 -3.63
C TRP A 364 4.43 -17.51 -2.38
N PHE A 365 4.23 -16.80 -1.26
CA PHE A 365 4.77 -17.13 0.06
C PHE A 365 3.80 -16.75 1.16
N ASP A 366 3.89 -17.41 2.32
CA ASP A 366 3.30 -16.96 3.58
C ASP A 366 4.43 -16.66 4.58
N PRO A 367 4.64 -15.40 4.96
CA PRO A 367 5.73 -15.03 5.87
C PRO A 367 5.54 -15.54 7.29
N THR A 368 4.36 -16.05 7.63
CA THR A 368 4.04 -16.52 8.98
C THR A 368 4.01 -18.05 9.12
N GLU A 369 4.49 -18.80 8.11
CA GLU A 369 4.41 -20.26 8.09
C GLU A 369 5.78 -20.93 7.96
N ALA A 370 6.05 -21.90 8.81
CA ALA A 370 7.19 -22.80 8.65
C ALA A 370 6.84 -24.24 9.02
N ALA A 371 7.20 -25.17 8.15
CA ALA A 371 7.01 -26.59 8.42
C ALA A 371 7.90 -27.04 9.57
N LYS A 372 7.37 -27.87 10.46
CA LYS A 372 8.06 -28.38 11.64
C LYS A 372 9.35 -29.12 11.30
N ILE A 373 9.38 -29.77 10.13
CA ILE A 373 10.55 -30.52 9.62
C ILE A 373 11.53 -29.64 8.84
N SER A 374 11.25 -28.34 8.66
CA SER A 374 12.10 -27.43 7.89
C SER A 374 13.36 -27.03 8.66
N GLY A 375 14.45 -26.77 7.94
CA GLY A 375 15.64 -26.14 8.49
C GLY A 375 15.35 -24.74 9.04
N MET A 376 14.39 -24.02 8.45
CA MET A 376 13.92 -22.75 8.93
C MET A 376 13.34 -22.87 10.35
N MET A 377 12.44 -23.82 10.59
CA MET A 377 11.86 -24.08 11.91
C MET A 377 12.93 -24.53 12.91
N ALA A 378 13.85 -25.38 12.49
CA ALA A 378 14.93 -25.87 13.39
C ALA A 378 15.79 -24.71 13.93
N ARG A 379 16.09 -23.70 13.10
CA ARG A 379 16.86 -22.51 13.52
C ARG A 379 16.02 -21.53 14.34
N ASN A 380 14.72 -21.50 14.13
CA ASN A 380 13.81 -20.48 14.68
C ASN A 380 12.74 -21.07 15.61
N ARG A 381 13.02 -22.19 16.29
CA ARG A 381 12.03 -22.87 17.14
C ARG A 381 11.42 -21.98 18.23
N ARG A 382 12.20 -21.02 18.76
CA ARG A 382 11.73 -20.04 19.75
C ARG A 382 10.84 -18.95 19.16
N SER A 383 10.75 -18.85 17.85
CA SER A 383 9.91 -17.87 17.16
C SER A 383 8.51 -18.42 16.82
N VAL A 384 8.16 -19.62 17.24
CA VAL A 384 6.79 -20.16 17.07
C VAL A 384 5.80 -19.26 17.79
N MET A 385 4.72 -18.88 17.11
CA MET A 385 3.67 -18.05 17.73
C MET A 385 2.99 -18.78 18.87
N SER A 386 2.62 -18.04 19.91
CA SER A 386 1.65 -18.49 20.90
C SER A 386 0.39 -17.63 20.85
N PHE A 387 -0.72 -18.24 21.24
CA PHE A 387 -2.02 -17.60 21.34
C PHE A 387 -2.69 -18.05 22.65
N ASN A 388 -3.05 -17.11 23.50
CA ASN A 388 -3.50 -17.37 24.88
C ASN A 388 -2.51 -18.26 25.66
N GLY A 389 -1.20 -18.00 25.49
CA GLY A 389 -0.12 -18.76 26.12
C GLY A 389 0.10 -20.17 25.60
N VAL A 390 -0.57 -20.57 24.50
CA VAL A 390 -0.42 -21.89 23.88
C VAL A 390 0.25 -21.73 22.51
N GLU A 391 1.32 -22.51 22.27
CA GLU A 391 1.96 -22.52 20.96
C GLU A 391 0.99 -22.88 19.84
N SER A 392 1.18 -22.28 18.67
CA SER A 392 0.43 -22.57 17.45
C SER A 392 0.42 -24.08 17.16
N PRO A 393 -0.75 -24.71 16.99
CA PRO A 393 -0.82 -26.10 16.60
C PRO A 393 -0.26 -26.34 15.20
N GLU A 394 0.15 -27.57 14.95
CA GLU A 394 0.52 -28.03 13.63
C GLU A 394 -0.72 -28.12 12.71
N HIS A 395 -0.60 -27.63 11.50
CA HIS A 395 -1.67 -27.63 10.50
C HIS A 395 -1.11 -27.77 9.08
N SER A 396 -1.98 -27.98 8.11
CA SER A 396 -1.61 -28.03 6.69
C SER A 396 -1.77 -26.65 6.05
N VAL A 397 -0.77 -26.25 5.27
CA VAL A 397 -0.84 -25.09 4.39
C VAL A 397 -0.97 -25.58 2.95
N TRP A 398 -2.16 -25.45 2.36
CA TRP A 398 -2.42 -25.81 0.96
C TRP A 398 -1.85 -27.17 0.54
N SER A 399 -2.16 -28.24 1.24
CA SER A 399 -1.68 -29.61 0.99
C SER A 399 -0.25 -29.90 1.46
N THR A 400 0.46 -28.96 2.09
CA THR A 400 1.73 -29.25 2.75
C THR A 400 1.48 -29.60 4.21
N PRO A 401 1.96 -30.72 4.70
CA PRO A 401 1.74 -31.10 6.10
C PRO A 401 2.66 -30.37 7.07
N GLY A 402 2.24 -30.30 8.31
CA GLY A 402 3.13 -30.05 9.43
C GLY A 402 3.68 -28.64 9.57
N SER A 403 2.95 -27.60 9.14
CA SER A 403 3.31 -26.19 9.37
C SER A 403 2.85 -25.71 10.75
N GLN A 404 3.61 -24.78 11.32
CA GLN A 404 3.21 -23.98 12.50
C GLN A 404 3.36 -22.52 12.19
N LYS A 405 2.54 -21.68 12.82
CA LYS A 405 2.67 -20.23 12.73
C LYS A 405 3.96 -19.78 13.39
N ILE A 406 4.71 -18.91 12.70
CA ILE A 406 5.98 -18.36 13.15
C ILE A 406 5.92 -16.84 13.19
N CYS A 407 6.46 -16.25 14.26
CA CYS A 407 6.34 -14.82 14.53
C CYS A 407 7.38 -14.02 13.77
N VAL A 408 6.93 -13.13 12.89
CA VAL A 408 7.83 -12.20 12.17
C VAL A 408 8.41 -11.12 13.09
N VAL A 409 7.77 -10.84 14.24
CA VAL A 409 8.30 -9.90 15.27
C VAL A 409 9.23 -10.64 16.21
N SER A 410 10.24 -11.28 15.63
CA SER A 410 11.27 -12.09 16.28
C SER A 410 12.49 -12.15 15.36
N PRO A 411 13.64 -12.69 15.77
CA PRO A 411 14.81 -12.84 14.91
C PRO A 411 14.57 -13.57 13.58
N TYR A 412 13.53 -14.37 13.49
CA TYR A 412 13.11 -15.11 12.29
C TYR A 412 12.98 -14.21 11.04
N TRP A 413 12.58 -12.95 11.19
CA TRP A 413 12.39 -12.06 10.03
C TRP A 413 13.63 -11.98 9.11
N ARG A 414 14.85 -12.08 9.71
CA ARG A 414 16.09 -12.03 8.93
C ARG A 414 16.28 -13.30 8.10
N ASP A 415 16.10 -14.45 8.73
CA ASP A 415 16.24 -15.76 8.07
C ASP A 415 15.22 -15.90 6.92
N PHE A 416 13.98 -15.43 7.14
CA PHE A 416 12.97 -15.42 6.11
C PHE A 416 13.36 -14.52 4.93
N ALA A 417 13.78 -13.29 5.19
CA ALA A 417 14.23 -12.36 4.14
C ALA A 417 15.41 -12.95 3.35
N ASP A 418 16.41 -13.53 4.05
CA ASP A 418 17.59 -14.13 3.42
C ASP A 418 17.20 -15.32 2.54
N ARG A 419 16.25 -16.15 2.99
CA ARG A 419 15.75 -17.27 2.19
C ARG A 419 15.06 -16.80 0.90
N LEU A 420 14.25 -15.75 0.97
CA LEU A 420 13.62 -15.18 -0.22
C LEU A 420 14.65 -14.59 -1.20
N ILE A 421 15.70 -13.96 -0.67
CA ILE A 421 16.81 -13.44 -1.48
C ILE A 421 17.58 -14.58 -2.18
N GLU A 422 17.82 -15.70 -1.50
CA GLU A 422 18.43 -16.89 -2.10
C GLU A 422 17.59 -17.42 -3.27
N ILE A 423 16.29 -17.64 -3.04
CA ILE A 423 15.34 -18.09 -4.08
C ILE A 423 15.31 -17.11 -5.25
N ALA A 424 15.27 -15.81 -4.96
CA ALA A 424 15.27 -14.80 -6.01
C ALA A 424 16.52 -14.85 -6.88
N LYS A 425 17.69 -15.04 -6.29
CA LYS A 425 18.95 -15.15 -7.03
C LYS A 425 19.04 -16.45 -7.83
N GLU A 426 18.50 -17.54 -7.30
CA GLU A 426 18.48 -18.85 -7.97
C GLU A 426 17.52 -18.88 -9.17
N LEU A 427 16.31 -18.36 -8.98
CA LEU A 427 15.20 -18.49 -9.93
C LEU A 427 14.87 -17.20 -10.69
N ASP A 428 15.62 -16.10 -10.47
CA ASP A 428 15.36 -14.79 -11.09
C ASP A 428 13.95 -14.25 -10.72
N VAL A 429 13.54 -14.47 -9.46
CA VAL A 429 12.24 -14.01 -8.95
C VAL A 429 12.32 -12.53 -8.63
N VAL A 430 11.38 -11.75 -9.15
CA VAL A 430 11.29 -10.30 -8.90
C VAL A 430 9.99 -9.90 -8.21
N TYR A 431 9.02 -10.81 -8.12
CA TYR A 431 7.72 -10.54 -7.53
C TYR A 431 7.38 -11.59 -6.46
N PHE A 432 7.05 -11.09 -5.28
CA PHE A 432 6.76 -11.90 -4.10
C PHE A 432 5.34 -11.62 -3.66
N LYS A 433 4.41 -12.55 -3.92
CA LYS A 433 3.07 -12.48 -3.38
C LYS A 433 3.07 -13.03 -1.97
N TRP A 434 2.73 -12.20 -1.00
CA TRP A 434 2.61 -12.62 0.39
C TRP A 434 1.15 -12.76 0.82
N ASP A 435 0.82 -13.93 1.32
CA ASP A 435 -0.47 -14.27 1.92
C ASP A 435 -0.35 -14.42 3.43
N GLY A 436 -1.46 -14.66 4.11
CA GLY A 436 -1.47 -15.00 5.53
C GLY A 436 -1.13 -13.87 6.50
N ILE A 437 -0.91 -12.64 6.04
CA ILE A 437 -0.52 -11.47 6.85
C ILE A 437 -1.66 -10.93 7.70
N SER A 438 -2.24 -11.80 8.54
CA SER A 438 -3.27 -11.42 9.49
C SER A 438 -2.76 -10.38 10.49
N GLN A 439 -3.59 -9.39 10.81
CA GLN A 439 -3.26 -8.37 11.79
C GLN A 439 -3.07 -8.94 13.20
N PHE A 440 -3.74 -10.03 13.52
CA PHE A 440 -3.73 -10.63 14.84
C PHE A 440 -2.86 -11.87 14.90
N GLY A 441 -2.26 -12.11 16.04
CA GLY A 441 -1.39 -13.26 16.18
C GLY A 441 -0.79 -13.44 17.58
N CYS A 442 0.48 -13.23 17.73
CA CYS A 442 1.31 -13.74 18.81
C CYS A 442 1.20 -12.98 20.14
N ASP A 443 1.21 -13.71 21.24
CA ASP A 443 1.32 -13.19 22.62
C ASP A 443 2.55 -13.75 23.37
N SER A 444 3.49 -14.40 22.68
CA SER A 444 4.68 -15.02 23.28
C SER A 444 5.54 -14.01 24.05
N PRO A 445 5.98 -14.33 25.27
CA PRO A 445 6.88 -13.50 26.06
C PRO A 445 8.35 -13.56 25.60
N ASP A 446 8.67 -14.43 24.65
CA ASP A 446 10.05 -14.64 24.17
C ASP A 446 10.37 -13.83 22.87
N HIS A 447 9.40 -13.03 22.40
CA HIS A 447 9.53 -12.29 21.16
C HIS A 447 9.73 -10.78 21.35
N GLU A 448 10.08 -10.07 20.25
CA GLU A 448 10.46 -8.65 20.31
C GLU A 448 9.27 -7.69 20.52
N HIS A 449 8.06 -8.20 20.70
CA HIS A 449 6.83 -7.43 21.00
C HIS A 449 6.42 -7.41 22.48
N GLY A 450 7.28 -7.87 23.39
CA GLY A 450 7.10 -7.84 24.83
C GLY A 450 7.78 -9.01 25.51
N ASP A 451 7.78 -9.02 26.84
CA ASP A 451 8.42 -10.04 27.67
C ASP A 451 7.47 -10.52 28.78
N SER A 452 7.99 -11.38 29.66
CA SER A 452 7.21 -11.92 30.79
C SER A 452 6.75 -10.89 31.83
N SER A 453 7.27 -9.66 31.77
CA SER A 453 6.82 -8.56 32.65
C SER A 453 5.55 -7.86 32.13
N THR A 454 5.13 -8.17 30.89
CA THR A 454 3.95 -7.61 30.22
C THR A 454 2.81 -8.63 30.17
N THR A 455 1.56 -8.17 30.06
CA THR A 455 0.39 -9.04 29.94
C THR A 455 0.30 -9.65 28.53
N ASP A 456 -0.36 -10.81 28.39
CA ASP A 456 -0.62 -11.43 27.09
C ASP A 456 -1.35 -10.48 26.14
N ALA A 457 -2.35 -9.74 26.63
CA ALA A 457 -3.09 -8.75 25.85
C ALA A 457 -2.20 -7.60 25.35
N ASP A 458 -1.26 -7.12 26.16
CA ASP A 458 -0.33 -6.07 25.75
C ASP A 458 0.64 -6.59 24.70
N ARG A 459 1.18 -7.80 24.86
CA ARG A 459 2.05 -8.44 23.86
C ARG A 459 1.32 -8.68 22.55
N HIS A 460 0.08 -9.14 22.58
CA HIS A 460 -0.75 -9.33 21.40
C HIS A 460 -1.01 -8.02 20.65
N ASP A 461 -1.34 -6.93 21.35
CA ASP A 461 -1.51 -5.62 20.73
C ASP A 461 -0.18 -5.09 20.15
N CYS A 462 0.93 -5.28 20.85
CA CYS A 462 2.25 -4.89 20.36
C CYS A 462 2.67 -5.71 19.13
N TYR A 463 2.38 -7.02 19.09
CA TYR A 463 2.58 -7.83 17.89
C TYR A 463 1.84 -7.25 16.69
N SER A 464 0.55 -6.97 16.85
CA SER A 464 -0.30 -6.47 15.77
C SER A 464 0.16 -5.10 15.24
N PHE A 465 0.75 -4.27 16.09
CA PHE A 465 1.33 -2.98 15.68
C PHE A 465 2.71 -3.14 15.03
N GLU A 466 3.60 -3.92 15.61
CA GLU A 466 4.98 -4.11 15.15
C GLU A 466 5.09 -4.97 13.89
N GLN A 467 4.15 -5.88 13.65
CA GLN A 467 4.18 -6.78 12.49
C GLN A 467 4.42 -6.04 11.18
N VAL A 468 3.70 -4.94 10.97
CA VAL A 468 3.83 -4.10 9.77
C VAL A 468 5.25 -3.56 9.61
N ARG A 469 5.87 -3.16 10.72
CA ARG A 469 7.25 -2.64 10.72
C ARG A 469 8.25 -3.73 10.38
N TYR A 470 8.04 -4.96 10.87
CA TYR A 470 8.90 -6.09 10.57
C TYR A 470 8.73 -6.58 9.13
N LEU A 471 7.50 -6.64 8.63
CA LEU A 471 7.25 -6.91 7.22
C LEU A 471 7.93 -5.89 6.32
N SER A 472 7.86 -4.59 6.67
CA SER A 472 8.58 -3.54 5.93
C SER A 472 10.10 -3.73 5.97
N LYS A 473 10.69 -4.12 7.13
CA LYS A 473 12.12 -4.46 7.22
C LYS A 473 12.52 -5.61 6.30
N ILE A 474 11.67 -6.64 6.20
CA ILE A 474 11.90 -7.77 5.28
C ILE A 474 11.90 -7.27 3.83
N VAL A 475 10.89 -6.45 3.45
CA VAL A 475 10.82 -5.88 2.10
C VAL A 475 12.03 -5.02 1.78
N ASP A 476 12.41 -4.12 2.69
CA ASP A 476 13.59 -3.26 2.49
C ASP A 476 14.85 -4.11 2.25
N ARG A 477 15.05 -5.17 3.06
CA ARG A 477 16.19 -6.09 2.90
C ARG A 477 16.16 -6.83 1.56
N ILE A 478 14.97 -7.25 1.10
CA ILE A 478 14.82 -7.88 -0.22
C ILE A 478 15.13 -6.87 -1.33
N CYS A 479 14.61 -5.66 -1.25
CA CYS A 479 14.82 -4.61 -2.26
C CYS A 479 16.26 -4.13 -2.33
N ASP A 480 16.97 -4.10 -1.20
CA ASP A 480 18.41 -3.79 -1.16
C ASP A 480 19.24 -4.86 -1.88
N ALA A 481 18.84 -6.13 -1.77
CA ALA A 481 19.56 -7.24 -2.41
C ALA A 481 19.11 -7.50 -3.86
N ILE A 482 17.86 -7.22 -4.19
CA ILE A 482 17.23 -7.45 -5.49
C ILE A 482 16.58 -6.14 -5.96
N PRO A 483 17.33 -5.25 -6.60
CA PRO A 483 16.82 -3.98 -7.09
C PRO A 483 15.62 -4.18 -8.04
N GLY A 484 14.53 -3.49 -7.76
CA GLY A 484 13.30 -3.61 -8.55
C GLY A 484 12.37 -4.74 -8.10
N ALA A 485 12.67 -5.44 -7.00
CA ALA A 485 11.75 -6.40 -6.39
C ALA A 485 10.42 -5.74 -6.01
N ILE A 486 9.33 -6.46 -6.18
CA ILE A 486 7.98 -6.05 -5.81
C ILE A 486 7.46 -7.05 -4.80
N VAL A 487 7.03 -6.56 -3.64
CA VAL A 487 6.30 -7.36 -2.68
C VAL A 487 4.84 -6.94 -2.67
N ASP A 488 3.98 -7.90 -2.89
CA ASP A 488 2.54 -7.78 -2.91
C ASP A 488 1.97 -8.32 -1.59
N PHE A 489 1.27 -7.45 -0.89
CA PHE A 489 0.60 -7.80 0.36
C PHE A 489 -0.85 -8.17 0.05
N ASP A 490 -1.16 -9.46 0.08
CA ASP A 490 -2.53 -9.91 -0.10
C ASP A 490 -3.42 -9.44 1.05
N VAL A 491 -4.28 -8.48 0.76
CA VAL A 491 -5.17 -7.82 1.72
C VAL A 491 -6.65 -8.00 1.37
N THR A 492 -6.97 -9.06 0.63
CA THR A 492 -8.35 -9.34 0.18
C THR A 492 -9.32 -9.63 1.28
N GLU A 493 -8.87 -10.05 2.44
CA GLU A 493 -9.76 -10.46 3.51
C GLU A 493 -9.75 -9.44 4.65
N GLY A 494 -10.88 -9.27 5.32
CA GLY A 494 -10.96 -8.47 6.52
C GLY A 494 -10.00 -8.98 7.60
N GLY A 495 -9.42 -8.06 8.38
CA GLY A 495 -8.44 -8.39 9.41
C GLY A 495 -6.99 -8.54 8.90
N ARG A 496 -6.73 -8.28 7.61
CA ARG A 496 -5.37 -8.16 7.07
C ARG A 496 -4.76 -6.81 7.40
N CYS A 497 -3.43 -6.73 7.51
CA CYS A 497 -2.72 -5.48 7.68
C CYS A 497 -2.82 -4.63 6.40
N PHE A 498 -3.30 -3.39 6.54
CA PHE A 498 -3.45 -2.47 5.44
C PHE A 498 -3.27 -1.02 5.88
N GLY A 499 -2.42 -0.24 5.22
CA GLY A 499 -2.20 1.16 5.57
C GLY A 499 -1.00 1.79 4.86
N LEU A 500 -0.74 3.06 5.12
CA LEU A 500 0.29 3.85 4.45
C LEU A 500 1.72 3.32 4.64
N ALA A 501 1.97 2.54 5.70
CA ALA A 501 3.29 1.99 5.99
C ALA A 501 3.86 1.15 4.84
N PHE A 502 3.02 0.37 4.18
CA PHE A 502 3.47 -0.51 3.10
C PHE A 502 3.78 0.23 1.80
N LEU A 503 3.24 1.44 1.60
CA LEU A 503 3.48 2.22 0.38
C LEU A 503 4.93 2.69 0.25
N SER A 504 5.67 2.79 1.34
CA SER A 504 7.10 3.10 1.28
C SER A 504 7.98 1.89 0.96
N SER A 505 7.46 0.68 1.08
CA SER A 505 8.20 -0.58 0.91
C SER A 505 7.83 -1.30 -0.39
N GLY A 506 6.65 -1.87 -0.46
CA GLY A 506 6.19 -2.75 -1.54
C GLY A 506 5.10 -2.16 -2.42
N LYS A 507 4.33 -3.05 -3.03
CA LYS A 507 3.13 -2.76 -3.79
C LYS A 507 1.93 -3.38 -3.06
N TYR A 508 0.81 -2.68 -3.00
CA TYR A 508 -0.40 -3.22 -2.39
C TYR A 508 -1.19 -4.12 -3.32
N PHE A 509 -1.97 -4.98 -2.67
CA PHE A 509 -2.94 -5.84 -3.29
C PHE A 509 -4.32 -5.58 -2.63
N ALA A 510 -4.89 -4.41 -2.91
CA ALA A 510 -6.07 -3.91 -2.19
C ALA A 510 -7.36 -4.67 -2.50
N THR A 511 -7.48 -5.23 -3.74
CA THR A 511 -8.64 -6.00 -4.17
C THR A 511 -8.14 -7.10 -5.08
N ASN A 512 -7.77 -8.22 -4.56
CA ASN A 512 -7.14 -9.24 -5.39
C ASN A 512 -8.14 -10.01 -6.24
N ASN A 513 -9.08 -10.65 -5.57
CA ASN A 513 -9.91 -11.67 -6.18
C ASN A 513 -11.28 -11.12 -6.59
N GLY A 514 -11.66 -9.97 -6.07
CA GLY A 514 -12.99 -9.39 -6.25
C GLY A 514 -14.02 -9.98 -5.27
N PRO A 515 -15.31 -9.70 -5.46
CA PRO A 515 -16.35 -10.08 -4.51
C PRO A 515 -16.53 -11.60 -4.41
N TYR A 516 -16.52 -12.10 -3.18
CA TYR A 516 -16.67 -13.54 -2.90
C TYR A 516 -18.12 -13.97 -2.72
N TYR A 517 -19.01 -13.09 -2.30
CA TYR A 517 -20.34 -13.47 -1.82
C TYR A 517 -21.48 -13.06 -2.74
N SER A 518 -21.19 -12.23 -3.75
CA SER A 518 -22.22 -11.69 -4.62
C SER A 518 -21.73 -11.63 -6.06
N ASN A 519 -22.36 -12.38 -6.92
CA ASN A 519 -22.23 -12.23 -8.36
C ASN A 519 -23.54 -11.66 -8.91
N LEU A 520 -23.53 -10.37 -9.24
CA LEU A 520 -24.71 -9.67 -9.73
C LEU A 520 -25.05 -10.04 -11.17
N ASP A 521 -24.15 -10.71 -11.88
CA ASP A 521 -24.34 -11.14 -13.27
C ASP A 521 -24.98 -12.52 -13.39
N VAL A 522 -25.02 -13.29 -12.31
CA VAL A 522 -25.54 -14.66 -12.29
C VAL A 522 -26.65 -14.78 -11.25
N PRO A 523 -27.77 -15.41 -11.57
CA PRO A 523 -28.82 -15.68 -10.60
C PRO A 523 -28.26 -16.45 -9.39
N TYR A 524 -28.67 -16.04 -8.21
CA TYR A 524 -28.23 -16.67 -6.96
C TYR A 524 -28.80 -18.07 -6.83
N ASP A 525 -27.97 -19.08 -6.84
CA ASP A 525 -28.32 -20.47 -6.55
C ASP A 525 -27.84 -20.88 -5.17
N TRP A 526 -28.74 -20.95 -4.21
CA TRP A 526 -28.45 -21.33 -2.83
C TRP A 526 -27.92 -22.77 -2.69
N ALA A 527 -28.20 -23.64 -3.63
CA ALA A 527 -27.77 -25.02 -3.59
C ALA A 527 -26.28 -25.17 -3.95
N THR A 528 -25.76 -24.28 -4.79
CA THR A 528 -24.37 -24.27 -5.22
C THR A 528 -23.55 -23.13 -4.62
N ALA A 529 -24.21 -22.13 -4.02
CA ALA A 529 -23.56 -21.00 -3.39
C ALA A 529 -22.84 -21.46 -2.12
N SER A 530 -21.53 -21.58 -2.19
CA SER A 530 -20.67 -21.65 -1.02
C SER A 530 -19.88 -20.35 -0.90
N VAL A 531 -19.39 -20.06 0.29
CA VAL A 531 -18.46 -18.96 0.57
C VAL A 531 -17.27 -18.97 -0.38
N TRP A 532 -16.96 -20.11 -0.95
CA TRP A 532 -15.80 -20.38 -1.80
C TRP A 532 -16.12 -20.55 -3.29
N SER A 533 -17.38 -20.72 -3.67
CA SER A 533 -17.83 -20.84 -5.08
C SER A 533 -18.22 -19.50 -5.67
N ASN A 534 -17.41 -18.53 -5.46
CA ASN A 534 -17.82 -17.15 -5.64
C ASN A 534 -17.52 -16.59 -7.03
N VAL A 535 -17.77 -15.31 -7.15
CA VAL A 535 -17.52 -14.47 -8.32
C VAL A 535 -16.07 -14.42 -8.81
N LEU A 536 -15.10 -14.95 -8.06
CA LEU A 536 -13.73 -15.10 -8.53
C LEU A 536 -13.66 -15.79 -9.87
N VAL A 537 -14.51 -16.74 -10.03
CA VAL A 537 -14.50 -17.65 -11.16
C VAL A 537 -15.67 -17.42 -12.11
N HIS A 538 -16.62 -16.57 -11.75
CA HIS A 538 -17.69 -16.14 -12.63
C HIS A 538 -17.27 -14.88 -13.40
N PRO A 539 -17.02 -14.97 -14.68
CA PRO A 539 -16.83 -13.78 -15.50
C PRO A 539 -18.15 -12.99 -15.57
N GLY A 540 -18.04 -11.69 -15.74
CA GLY A 540 -19.19 -10.82 -15.93
C GLY A 540 -18.88 -9.36 -15.71
N PRO A 541 -19.72 -8.42 -16.21
CA PRO A 541 -19.47 -7.00 -16.11
C PRO A 541 -19.52 -6.48 -14.67
N ALA A 542 -20.44 -6.96 -13.84
CA ALA A 542 -20.59 -6.48 -12.47
C ALA A 542 -19.35 -6.74 -11.62
N ARG A 543 -18.69 -7.88 -11.80
CA ARG A 543 -17.44 -8.17 -11.11
C ARG A 543 -16.35 -7.13 -11.44
N ALA A 544 -16.16 -6.83 -12.71
CA ALA A 544 -15.18 -5.85 -13.14
C ALA A 544 -15.49 -4.45 -12.61
N TRP A 545 -16.76 -4.06 -12.53
CA TRP A 545 -17.16 -2.78 -11.92
C TRP A 545 -16.82 -2.73 -10.43
N ILE A 546 -17.07 -3.79 -9.68
CA ILE A 546 -16.75 -3.86 -8.26
C ILE A 546 -15.23 -3.83 -8.06
N CYS A 547 -14.47 -4.56 -8.86
CA CYS A 547 -12.99 -4.54 -8.80
C CYS A 547 -12.42 -3.14 -9.10
N ARG A 548 -13.08 -2.33 -9.96
CA ARG A 548 -12.67 -0.94 -10.21
C ARG A 548 -12.87 0.00 -9.02
N ALA A 549 -13.54 -0.41 -7.95
CA ALA A 549 -13.68 0.41 -6.75
C ALA A 549 -12.33 0.85 -6.15
N SER A 550 -11.24 0.10 -6.41
CA SER A 550 -9.89 0.51 -6.06
C SER A 550 -9.45 1.83 -6.72
N LEU A 551 -10.10 2.26 -7.82
CA LEU A 551 -9.85 3.56 -8.44
C LEU A 551 -10.34 4.75 -7.59
N ASP A 552 -11.09 4.53 -6.52
CA ASP A 552 -11.41 5.58 -5.56
C ASP A 552 -10.15 6.09 -4.85
N TYR A 553 -9.10 5.27 -4.73
CA TYR A 553 -7.79 5.70 -4.23
C TYR A 553 -7.04 6.60 -5.19
N ASP A 554 -7.25 6.48 -6.51
CA ASP A 554 -6.35 7.02 -7.55
C ASP A 554 -6.18 8.54 -7.53
N ARG A 555 -7.12 9.26 -6.92
CA ARG A 555 -6.97 10.69 -6.68
C ARG A 555 -5.78 11.01 -5.75
N TRP A 556 -5.56 10.17 -4.73
CA TRP A 556 -4.56 10.35 -3.69
C TRP A 556 -3.40 9.37 -3.77
N ILE A 557 -3.72 8.11 -4.04
CA ILE A 557 -2.77 7.01 -4.12
C ILE A 557 -2.85 6.43 -5.54
N PRO A 558 -1.78 6.49 -6.32
CA PRO A 558 -1.80 6.01 -7.71
C PRO A 558 -2.30 4.58 -7.82
N SER A 559 -3.22 4.33 -8.74
CA SER A 559 -3.84 3.01 -8.95
C SER A 559 -2.83 1.91 -9.29
N VAL A 560 -1.67 2.26 -9.82
CA VAL A 560 -0.56 1.31 -10.05
C VAL A 560 -0.05 0.63 -8.78
N LEU A 561 -0.32 1.21 -7.61
CA LEU A 561 0.08 0.65 -6.31
C LEU A 561 -0.91 -0.40 -5.80
N PHE A 562 -2.04 -0.53 -6.43
CA PHE A 562 -3.03 -1.55 -6.15
C PHE A 562 -3.02 -2.60 -7.25
N LEU A 563 -3.44 -3.81 -6.93
CA LEU A 563 -3.57 -4.88 -7.89
C LEU A 563 -4.97 -5.48 -7.76
N CYS A 564 -5.76 -5.36 -8.81
CA CYS A 564 -7.05 -6.02 -8.95
C CYS A 564 -7.00 -6.96 -10.14
N HIS A 565 -7.80 -8.00 -10.09
CA HIS A 565 -7.77 -9.07 -11.08
C HIS A 565 -8.96 -9.03 -12.00
N PHE A 566 -8.70 -8.88 -13.29
CA PHE A 566 -9.68 -8.82 -14.36
C PHE A 566 -9.59 -10.04 -15.25
N LEU A 567 -10.72 -10.58 -15.68
CA LEU A 567 -10.83 -11.89 -16.33
C LEU A 567 -10.76 -11.76 -17.86
N PRO A 568 -9.69 -12.23 -18.54
CA PRO A 568 -9.62 -12.21 -20.01
C PRO A 568 -10.49 -13.28 -20.66
N ASP A 569 -10.95 -14.26 -19.92
CA ASP A 569 -11.82 -15.35 -20.34
C ASP A 569 -13.31 -15.06 -20.00
N ALA A 570 -13.67 -13.81 -19.77
CA ALA A 570 -15.02 -13.34 -19.65
C ALA A 570 -15.77 -13.46 -21.01
N PRO A 571 -17.11 -13.48 -21.02
CA PRO A 571 -17.87 -13.36 -22.24
C PRO A 571 -17.48 -12.11 -23.06
N ARG A 572 -17.61 -12.16 -24.37
CA ARG A 572 -17.19 -11.10 -25.31
C ARG A 572 -17.64 -9.70 -24.89
N GLU A 573 -18.87 -9.58 -24.42
CA GLU A 573 -19.45 -8.34 -23.91
C GLU A 573 -18.71 -7.76 -22.69
N SER A 574 -18.03 -8.59 -21.90
CA SER A 574 -17.29 -8.20 -20.71
C SER A 574 -15.79 -8.02 -20.97
N GLU A 575 -15.26 -8.45 -22.13
CA GLU A 575 -13.83 -8.36 -22.43
C GLU A 575 -13.35 -6.90 -22.40
N LEU A 576 -14.06 -5.98 -23.05
CA LEU A 576 -13.70 -4.56 -23.07
C LEU A 576 -13.80 -3.91 -21.69
N ILE A 577 -14.78 -4.33 -20.85
CA ILE A 577 -14.91 -3.85 -19.48
C ILE A 577 -13.70 -4.30 -18.64
N ASN A 578 -13.31 -5.57 -18.75
CA ASN A 578 -12.14 -6.09 -18.05
C ASN A 578 -10.86 -5.42 -18.55
N LEU A 579 -10.67 -5.30 -19.86
CA LEU A 579 -9.51 -4.70 -20.49
C LEU A 579 -9.35 -3.21 -20.11
N GLY A 580 -10.44 -2.42 -20.22
CA GLY A 580 -10.42 -1.01 -19.84
C GLY A 580 -10.14 -0.82 -18.35
N SER A 581 -10.74 -1.67 -17.50
CA SER A 581 -10.49 -1.64 -16.05
C SER A 581 -9.03 -1.92 -15.69
N LEU A 582 -8.43 -2.91 -16.35
CA LEU A 582 -7.02 -3.28 -16.18
C LEU A 582 -6.08 -2.13 -16.56
N MET A 583 -6.32 -1.48 -17.70
CA MET A 583 -5.45 -0.42 -18.21
C MET A 583 -5.52 0.89 -17.39
N LEU A 584 -6.52 1.05 -16.53
CA LEU A 584 -6.60 2.20 -15.63
C LEU A 584 -5.61 2.15 -14.45
N GLY A 585 -4.84 1.06 -14.31
CA GLY A 585 -3.71 0.99 -13.38
C GLY A 585 -3.63 -0.26 -12.52
N PRO A 586 -4.74 -0.83 -11.95
CA PRO A 586 -4.65 -2.04 -11.13
C PRO A 586 -4.55 -3.30 -12.02
N SER A 587 -3.44 -3.44 -12.71
CA SER A 587 -3.20 -4.20 -13.94
C SER A 587 -3.03 -5.72 -13.75
N GLY A 588 -3.96 -6.40 -13.05
CA GLY A 588 -3.96 -7.85 -12.85
C GLY A 588 -4.82 -8.61 -13.88
N VAL A 589 -4.25 -9.62 -14.48
CA VAL A 589 -4.95 -10.63 -15.30
C VAL A 589 -5.19 -11.86 -14.42
N TRP A 590 -6.42 -12.39 -14.48
CA TRP A 590 -6.86 -13.52 -13.66
C TRP A 590 -7.66 -14.49 -14.49
N GLY A 591 -7.92 -15.67 -14.02
CA GLY A 591 -8.75 -16.63 -14.72
C GLY A 591 -7.98 -17.80 -15.31
N ASN A 592 -8.68 -18.61 -16.12
CA ASN A 592 -8.09 -19.76 -16.79
C ASN A 592 -7.65 -19.37 -18.21
N LEU A 593 -6.36 -19.14 -18.40
CA LEU A 593 -5.80 -18.68 -19.67
C LEU A 593 -6.10 -19.63 -20.84
N GLN A 594 -6.22 -20.94 -20.59
CA GLN A 594 -6.50 -21.92 -21.66
C GLN A 594 -7.93 -21.82 -22.20
N THR A 595 -8.83 -21.17 -21.47
CA THR A 595 -10.21 -20.95 -21.93
C THR A 595 -10.41 -19.64 -22.68
N VAL A 596 -9.39 -18.77 -22.74
CA VAL A 596 -9.44 -17.52 -23.50
C VAL A 596 -9.47 -17.84 -25.00
N PRO A 597 -10.50 -17.45 -25.75
CA PRO A 597 -10.59 -17.74 -27.17
C PRO A 597 -9.53 -16.96 -27.98
N PRO A 598 -9.15 -17.42 -29.17
CA PRO A 598 -8.10 -16.80 -29.98
C PRO A 598 -8.34 -15.30 -30.27
N GLU A 599 -9.59 -14.91 -30.53
CA GLU A 599 -9.98 -13.51 -30.74
C GLU A 599 -9.81 -12.66 -29.49
N GLY A 600 -10.11 -13.20 -28.31
CA GLY A 600 -9.85 -12.54 -27.00
C GLY A 600 -8.37 -12.37 -26.75
N ARG A 601 -7.55 -13.38 -27.01
CA ARG A 601 -6.08 -13.29 -26.90
C ARG A 601 -5.53 -12.20 -27.80
N ARG A 602 -5.99 -12.12 -29.05
CA ARG A 602 -5.57 -11.08 -29.99
C ARG A 602 -6.00 -9.69 -29.49
N LEU A 603 -7.24 -9.51 -29.08
CA LEU A 603 -7.74 -8.25 -28.55
C LEU A 603 -6.89 -7.75 -27.37
N PHE A 604 -6.67 -8.61 -26.38
CA PHE A 604 -5.84 -8.25 -25.23
C PHE A 604 -4.41 -7.95 -25.63
N GLY A 605 -3.79 -8.79 -26.46
CA GLY A 605 -2.42 -8.61 -26.93
C GLY A 605 -2.20 -7.30 -27.68
N GLU A 606 -3.11 -6.94 -28.61
CA GLU A 606 -3.04 -5.68 -29.37
C GLU A 606 -3.25 -4.45 -28.46
N ALA A 607 -4.29 -4.47 -27.64
CA ALA A 607 -4.61 -3.36 -26.76
C ALA A 607 -3.55 -3.14 -25.68
N LEU A 608 -3.09 -4.21 -25.02
CA LEU A 608 -2.02 -4.14 -24.03
C LEU A 608 -0.67 -3.79 -24.66
N GLY A 609 -0.42 -4.21 -25.91
CA GLY A 609 0.73 -3.77 -26.67
C GLY A 609 0.74 -2.26 -26.91
N ALA A 610 -0.41 -1.67 -27.24
CA ALA A 610 -0.57 -0.21 -27.34
C ALA A 610 -0.46 0.48 -25.96
N TYR A 611 -1.12 -0.05 -24.94
CA TYR A 611 -1.07 0.47 -23.57
C TYR A 611 0.36 0.55 -23.02
N LYS A 612 1.18 -0.46 -23.27
CA LYS A 612 2.58 -0.50 -22.79
C LYS A 612 3.42 0.67 -23.31
N LYS A 613 3.06 1.29 -24.42
CA LYS A 613 3.75 2.47 -24.97
C LYS A 613 3.42 3.76 -24.22
N VAL A 614 2.29 3.79 -23.50
CA VAL A 614 1.81 4.98 -22.80
C VAL A 614 1.55 4.76 -21.29
N ARG A 615 1.81 3.57 -20.78
CA ARG A 615 1.44 3.22 -19.39
C ARG A 615 2.14 4.07 -18.32
N ASP A 616 3.35 4.57 -18.60
CA ASP A 616 4.05 5.47 -17.69
C ASP A 616 3.39 6.85 -17.69
N ASP A 617 2.91 7.33 -18.85
CA ASP A 617 2.10 8.54 -18.96
C ASP A 617 0.76 8.40 -18.23
N VAL A 618 0.05 7.28 -18.43
CA VAL A 618 -1.20 6.93 -17.73
C VAL A 618 -0.99 6.89 -16.21
N THR A 619 0.14 6.34 -15.76
CA THR A 619 0.47 6.24 -14.34
C THR A 619 0.73 7.61 -13.71
N SER A 620 1.42 8.50 -14.44
CA SER A 620 1.77 9.85 -13.96
C SER A 620 0.62 10.85 -14.08
N ALA A 621 -0.31 10.66 -15.01
CA ALA A 621 -1.43 11.55 -15.25
C ALA A 621 -2.34 11.69 -14.02
N SER A 622 -2.80 12.91 -13.75
CA SER A 622 -3.87 13.13 -12.77
C SER A 622 -5.18 12.54 -13.32
N PRO A 623 -5.88 11.70 -12.55
CA PRO A 623 -7.08 11.09 -13.06
C PRO A 623 -8.25 12.09 -13.11
N VAL A 624 -8.96 12.11 -14.22
CA VAL A 624 -10.28 12.74 -14.36
C VAL A 624 -11.33 11.64 -14.36
N ARG A 625 -12.37 11.78 -13.55
CA ARG A 625 -13.49 10.85 -13.49
C ARG A 625 -14.82 11.56 -13.60
N VAL A 626 -15.66 11.12 -14.53
CA VAL A 626 -17.05 11.58 -14.69
C VAL A 626 -17.97 10.41 -14.33
N GLY A 627 -18.98 10.68 -13.52
CA GLY A 627 -19.91 9.66 -13.04
C GLY A 627 -19.35 8.83 -11.87
N ARG A 628 -20.11 7.81 -11.50
CA ARG A 628 -19.79 6.86 -10.42
C ARG A 628 -19.46 5.50 -11.02
N ILE A 629 -18.58 4.75 -10.35
CA ILE A 629 -18.26 3.37 -10.74
C ILE A 629 -19.54 2.54 -10.80
N GLY A 630 -19.72 1.81 -11.91
CA GLY A 630 -20.90 1.01 -12.21
C GLY A 630 -22.12 1.82 -12.68
N ALA A 631 -22.00 3.14 -12.86
CA ALA A 631 -23.05 3.96 -13.46
C ALA A 631 -22.95 4.03 -14.99
N SER A 632 -23.87 4.77 -15.62
CA SER A 632 -23.84 5.10 -17.05
C SER A 632 -24.16 6.59 -17.22
N PRO A 633 -23.20 7.43 -17.65
CA PRO A 633 -21.81 7.08 -17.97
C PRO A 633 -20.93 6.90 -16.73
N GLU A 634 -19.88 6.11 -16.89
CA GLU A 634 -18.68 6.12 -16.05
C GLU A 634 -17.49 6.35 -16.97
N ILE A 635 -16.77 7.46 -16.81
CA ILE A 635 -15.68 7.86 -17.70
C ILE A 635 -14.42 8.09 -16.87
N HIS A 636 -13.32 7.54 -17.34
CA HIS A 636 -12.00 7.77 -16.78
C HIS A 636 -11.06 8.30 -17.87
N GLU A 637 -10.48 9.48 -17.64
CA GLU A 637 -9.45 10.07 -18.48
C GLU A 637 -8.14 10.10 -17.70
N LYS A 638 -7.08 9.58 -18.30
CA LYS A 638 -5.69 9.63 -17.82
C LYS A 638 -4.79 10.08 -18.97
N ILE A 639 -4.72 11.38 -19.16
CA ILE A 639 -3.89 12.03 -20.19
C ILE A 639 -2.79 12.82 -19.51
N ALA A 640 -1.55 12.53 -19.83
CA ALA A 640 -0.39 13.27 -19.36
C ALA A 640 -0.22 14.60 -20.09
N ALA A 641 0.61 15.49 -19.55
CA ALA A 641 0.85 16.83 -20.14
C ALA A 641 1.39 16.80 -21.56
N ASN A 642 2.00 15.70 -22.01
CA ASN A 642 2.47 15.51 -23.39
C ASN A 642 1.35 15.09 -24.36
N GLY A 643 0.12 14.89 -23.87
CA GLY A 643 -1.05 14.44 -24.62
C GLY A 643 -1.17 12.93 -24.78
N ASN A 644 -0.22 12.14 -24.28
CA ASN A 644 -0.27 10.69 -24.29
C ASN A 644 -1.13 10.18 -23.12
N GLY A 645 -1.77 9.03 -23.33
CA GLY A 645 -2.55 8.39 -22.28
C GLY A 645 -3.74 7.63 -22.83
N LEU A 646 -4.81 7.53 -22.04
CA LEU A 646 -6.02 6.82 -22.45
C LEU A 646 -7.29 7.44 -21.86
N VAL A 647 -8.40 7.15 -22.54
CA VAL A 647 -9.76 7.36 -22.02
C VAL A 647 -10.52 6.06 -22.10
N VAL A 648 -11.24 5.73 -21.03
CA VAL A 648 -12.17 4.59 -20.98
C VAL A 648 -13.56 5.11 -20.61
N VAL A 649 -14.53 4.81 -21.45
CA VAL A 649 -15.95 5.10 -21.22
C VAL A 649 -16.67 3.77 -20.98
N PHE A 650 -17.24 3.62 -19.78
CA PHE A 650 -18.03 2.45 -19.43
C PHE A 650 -19.54 2.77 -19.50
N ALA A 651 -20.30 1.81 -19.94
CA ALA A 651 -21.75 1.85 -19.90
C ALA A 651 -22.31 0.55 -19.30
N ASN A 652 -23.26 0.66 -18.37
CA ASN A 652 -23.95 -0.48 -17.76
C ASN A 652 -25.31 -0.78 -18.46
N GLU A 653 -25.64 -0.04 -19.52
CA GLU A 653 -26.82 -0.20 -20.33
C GLU A 653 -26.53 0.21 -21.79
N ALA A 654 -27.43 -0.15 -22.69
CA ALA A 654 -27.36 0.27 -24.09
C ALA A 654 -27.63 1.77 -24.23
N GLY A 655 -26.99 2.42 -25.20
CA GLY A 655 -27.16 3.85 -25.47
C GLY A 655 -25.93 4.48 -26.09
N ASP A 656 -26.07 5.75 -26.47
CA ASP A 656 -25.01 6.55 -27.03
C ASP A 656 -24.44 7.47 -25.93
N GLN A 657 -23.11 7.61 -25.90
CA GLN A 657 -22.37 8.44 -24.95
C GLN A 657 -21.48 9.40 -25.75
N VAL A 658 -21.42 10.66 -25.32
CA VAL A 658 -20.50 11.66 -25.89
C VAL A 658 -19.68 12.24 -24.77
N TYR A 659 -18.36 12.26 -24.96
CA TYR A 659 -17.42 12.87 -24.00
C TYR A 659 -16.40 13.72 -24.74
N VAL A 660 -16.09 14.89 -24.20
CA VAL A 660 -14.98 15.74 -24.66
C VAL A 660 -13.91 15.69 -23.59
N THR A 661 -12.66 15.35 -23.97
CA THR A 661 -11.55 15.24 -23.02
C THR A 661 -11.26 16.60 -22.39
N GLU A 662 -10.89 16.59 -21.10
CA GLU A 662 -10.44 17.81 -20.41
C GLU A 662 -9.06 18.27 -20.89
N HIS A 663 -8.26 17.35 -21.44
CA HIS A 663 -6.90 17.61 -21.91
C HIS A 663 -6.80 17.43 -23.43
N ALA A 664 -5.94 18.23 -24.05
CA ALA A 664 -5.54 18.00 -25.44
C ALA A 664 -4.82 16.67 -25.58
N VAL A 665 -5.07 15.95 -26.69
CA VAL A 665 -4.60 14.58 -26.89
C VAL A 665 -3.63 14.43 -28.06
N SER A 666 -2.73 13.50 -27.98
CA SER A 666 -1.90 12.99 -29.08
C SER A 666 -2.74 12.22 -30.10
N PRO A 667 -2.22 11.84 -31.29
CA PRO A 667 -2.93 10.98 -32.22
C PRO A 667 -3.42 9.69 -31.60
N VAL A 668 -4.50 9.12 -32.17
CA VAL A 668 -5.02 7.81 -31.74
C VAL A 668 -4.00 6.75 -32.12
N LEU A 669 -3.54 5.99 -31.13
CA LEU A 669 -2.67 4.84 -31.32
C LEU A 669 -3.49 3.53 -31.48
N TRP A 670 -4.53 3.39 -30.67
CA TRP A 670 -5.43 2.23 -30.65
C TRP A 670 -6.79 2.64 -30.12
N GLN A 671 -7.84 2.03 -30.63
CA GLN A 671 -9.20 2.24 -30.12
C GLN A 671 -10.06 0.97 -30.31
N SER A 672 -11.07 0.81 -29.45
CA SER A 672 -12.10 -0.21 -29.63
C SER A 672 -13.05 0.12 -30.78
N GLU A 673 -13.77 -0.87 -31.29
CA GLU A 673 -14.65 -0.75 -32.47
C GLU A 673 -15.91 0.12 -32.26
N ASN A 674 -16.29 0.33 -30.99
CA ASN A 674 -17.53 1.02 -30.61
C ASN A 674 -17.34 2.51 -30.28
N ILE A 675 -16.25 3.13 -30.76
CA ILE A 675 -15.95 4.53 -30.53
C ILE A 675 -15.49 5.21 -31.84
N VAL A 676 -15.97 6.45 -32.03
CA VAL A 676 -15.48 7.37 -33.04
C VAL A 676 -14.81 8.54 -32.35
N VAL A 677 -13.60 8.90 -32.81
CA VAL A 677 -12.79 9.97 -32.23
C VAL A 677 -12.67 11.11 -33.23
N GLU A 678 -13.14 12.28 -32.85
CA GLU A 678 -12.95 13.55 -33.54
C GLU A 678 -12.08 14.47 -32.70
N ARG A 679 -11.62 15.59 -33.24
CA ARG A 679 -10.87 16.60 -32.48
C ARG A 679 -11.51 17.96 -32.61
N ASP A 680 -11.52 18.71 -31.53
CA ASP A 680 -11.92 20.12 -31.55
C ASP A 680 -10.73 21.03 -31.92
N ALA A 681 -11.01 22.34 -31.99
CA ALA A 681 -10.00 23.36 -32.31
C ALA A 681 -8.92 23.53 -31.22
N GLN A 682 -9.17 23.07 -30.00
CA GLN A 682 -8.25 23.11 -28.85
C GLN A 682 -7.37 21.85 -28.78
N GLY A 683 -7.61 20.88 -29.66
CA GLY A 683 -6.89 19.60 -29.68
C GLY A 683 -7.43 18.56 -28.69
N CYS A 684 -8.57 18.83 -28.04
CA CYS A 684 -9.27 17.86 -27.22
C CYS A 684 -10.00 16.83 -28.09
N ALA A 685 -10.13 15.59 -27.60
CA ALA A 685 -10.85 14.56 -28.31
C ALA A 685 -12.37 14.63 -28.01
N ILE A 686 -13.18 14.55 -29.05
CA ILE A 686 -14.62 14.33 -28.96
C ILE A 686 -14.86 12.84 -29.21
N LEU A 687 -15.25 12.12 -28.16
CA LEU A 687 -15.48 10.69 -28.17
C LEU A 687 -16.97 10.42 -28.34
N ARG A 688 -17.36 9.73 -29.40
CA ARG A 688 -18.73 9.27 -29.63
C ARG A 688 -18.76 7.75 -29.49
N CYS A 689 -19.32 7.27 -28.40
CA CYS A 689 -19.38 5.85 -28.08
C CYS A 689 -20.80 5.33 -28.27
N ARG A 690 -20.93 4.12 -28.84
CA ARG A 690 -22.19 3.43 -29.00
C ARG A 690 -22.16 2.09 -28.28
N PHE A 691 -23.14 1.84 -27.47
CA PHE A 691 -23.28 0.62 -26.67
C PHE A 691 -24.61 -0.07 -27.01
N ASP A 692 -24.54 -1.30 -27.49
CA ASP A 692 -25.72 -2.14 -27.72
C ASP A 692 -26.09 -2.93 -26.45
N ARG A 693 -25.19 -2.99 -25.47
CA ARG A 693 -25.31 -3.68 -24.17
C ARG A 693 -24.25 -3.12 -23.20
N PRO A 694 -24.26 -3.54 -21.91
CA PRO A 694 -23.17 -3.21 -20.99
C PRO A 694 -21.79 -3.52 -21.60
N SER A 695 -20.93 -2.52 -21.72
CA SER A 695 -19.59 -2.64 -22.34
C SER A 695 -18.67 -1.48 -21.95
N ALA A 696 -17.50 -1.41 -22.54
CA ALA A 696 -16.61 -0.27 -22.48
C ALA A 696 -16.16 0.16 -23.87
N ALA A 697 -15.86 1.45 -24.02
CA ALA A 697 -15.16 2.00 -25.17
C ALA A 697 -13.80 2.54 -24.70
N ILE A 698 -12.75 2.23 -25.42
CA ILE A 698 -11.39 2.48 -25.02
C ILE A 698 -10.66 3.18 -26.16
N VAL A 699 -9.93 4.25 -25.85
CA VAL A 699 -9.03 4.91 -26.79
C VAL A 699 -7.69 5.20 -26.13
N ILE A 700 -6.61 4.93 -26.84
CA ILE A 700 -5.22 5.18 -26.43
C ILE A 700 -4.62 6.20 -27.36
N PHE A 701 -3.98 7.24 -26.78
CA PHE A 701 -3.36 8.34 -27.50
C PHE A 701 -1.84 8.30 -27.30
N ALA A 702 -1.06 8.42 -28.38
CA ALA A 702 0.39 8.50 -28.33
C ALA A 702 0.94 9.33 -29.48
N LYS A 703 2.08 10.01 -29.23
CA LYS A 703 2.87 10.65 -30.30
C LYS A 703 3.60 9.59 -31.11
N GLU A 704 3.85 9.88 -32.41
CA GLU A 704 4.61 8.99 -33.29
C GLU A 704 6.03 8.71 -32.80
N GLU A 705 6.66 9.67 -32.11
CA GLU A 705 8.00 9.49 -31.51
C GLU A 705 8.03 8.51 -30.33
N SER A 706 6.87 8.12 -29.82
CA SER A 706 6.72 7.09 -28.76
C SER A 706 6.59 5.68 -29.35
N LEU A 707 6.66 5.53 -30.68
CA LEU A 707 6.55 4.27 -31.41
C LEU A 707 7.93 3.67 -31.72
#